data_faa5cfa648861cf7168c816797b6d783
#
_entry.id   faa5cfa648861cf7168c816797b6d783
#
_cell.length_a   1.000
_cell.length_b   1.000
_cell.length_c   1.000
_cell.angle_alpha   90.00
_cell.angle_beta   90.00
_cell.angle_gamma   90.00
#
_symmetry.space_group_name_H-M   'P 1'
#
loop_
_entity.id
_entity.type
_entity.pdbx_description
1 polymer ?
#
loop_
_entity_poly.entity_id
_entity_poly.type
_entity_poly.pdbx_seq_one_letter_code
_entity_poly.pdbx_strand_id
1 'polypeptide(L)'
;MKVASFICVAFVCSWAALAQDTTVPDERWPRQFDSGGNHFIIYQPQVDRWKNDRLEARSAVMVTQPGQATPAYGIVSLSARTAVDKESRTVALEDVNVVGATFPAAPSRQAYLADLIRKSLPDWPQMISLDRLLADIAITRAVSNGDNIQLKNEPPRIIVVTEPSVLILIDGEPVFRTVEGTSYRRVINTPALLLFEPLSNRFYLDGDRWWMTAASLNGPWSIATAPPADLARVKAELLEGEQQDPHAHIADLAQAPPTKVLVSTSPAELLVLQGQAQYLPIPTTELVYVTNTDRDIFMDVRSQMFYVLLSGRWFQAKSLQGPWSFVPGAKLPRDFSMIPPDSPKGYVLASIPGTEQAREAVIANQIPQTAEVRRSEPRLNVRYDGDPEFRPIEGTPMQYAVNADTDVILAESRYWACRNAIWFVSDAPQGPWEVTDYIPAEIYTIPPTSPVYRVRYVYVYGCTPDFVYFGYTPGYLGAFVSDGVVVFGTGWWYPGWYGDWWYGWPWTWGFGFRFSYWGGGWFWRPIAPYWWYHHTHATARFYYDHWNTHWRPGDREWIHNNVNVYNRWPQNSVRSRSYPTNPVSPVRPPVQAQPRRDLYAGRDGQIYQHRTDGWYQQNRSGVWNKVTPNPQLEQQRQSRSLGQERHDEFKNRGQVPGIPHTVAPRLPSRPVAPAHPPVPARHR
;
A
#
# COMPACT_ATOMS: atom_id res chain seq x y z
N MET A 1 36.35 48.76 -50.21
CA MET A 1 36.43 47.38 -49.83
C MET A 1 36.70 47.30 -48.34
N LYS A 2 35.70 47.14 -47.52
CA LYS A 2 35.82 46.93 -46.05
C LYS A 2 35.04 45.68 -45.69
N VAL A 3 35.74 44.72 -45.20
CA VAL A 3 35.23 43.43 -44.70
C VAL A 3 34.76 43.70 -43.27
N ALA A 4 33.51 43.45 -42.98
CA ALA A 4 32.94 43.50 -41.63
C ALA A 4 32.86 42.08 -41.09
N SER A 5 33.64 41.81 -40.03
CA SER A 5 33.56 40.54 -39.26
C SER A 5 32.39 40.67 -38.24
N PHE A 6 31.42 39.78 -38.34
CA PHE A 6 30.39 39.56 -37.33
C PHE A 6 30.92 38.59 -36.28
N ILE A 7 31.04 39.04 -35.04
CA ILE A 7 31.32 38.21 -33.86
C ILE A 7 29.97 37.77 -33.31
N CYS A 8 29.66 36.47 -33.42
CA CYS A 8 28.56 35.85 -32.69
C CYS A 8 29.00 35.59 -31.26
N VAL A 9 28.44 36.37 -30.32
CA VAL A 9 28.54 36.07 -28.90
C VAL A 9 27.43 35.07 -28.53
N ALA A 10 27.83 33.85 -28.28
CA ALA A 10 26.93 32.82 -27.74
C ALA A 10 26.70 33.08 -26.25
N PHE A 11 25.49 33.49 -25.90
CA PHE A 11 25.03 33.54 -24.51
C PHE A 11 24.72 32.12 -24.07
N VAL A 12 25.62 31.52 -23.29
CA VAL A 12 25.36 30.27 -22.55
C VAL A 12 24.57 30.67 -21.30
N CYS A 13 23.27 30.57 -21.36
CA CYS A 13 22.45 30.62 -20.15
C CYS A 13 22.68 29.33 -19.33
N SER A 14 23.57 29.41 -18.35
CA SER A 14 23.68 28.42 -17.29
C SER A 14 22.41 28.49 -16.42
N TRP A 15 21.49 27.58 -16.67
CA TRP A 15 20.44 27.27 -15.70
C TRP A 15 21.11 26.52 -14.53
N ALA A 16 21.53 27.27 -13.52
CA ALA A 16 21.75 26.70 -12.20
C ALA A 16 20.38 26.28 -11.69
N ALA A 17 20.08 24.98 -11.78
CA ALA A 17 18.99 24.38 -11.03
C ALA A 17 19.32 24.62 -9.55
N LEU A 18 18.60 25.55 -8.93
CA LEU A 18 18.52 25.67 -7.48
C LEU A 18 17.90 24.37 -6.99
N ALA A 19 18.74 23.41 -6.65
CA ALA A 19 18.34 22.31 -5.80
C ALA A 19 17.81 22.96 -4.51
N GLN A 20 16.49 22.97 -4.35
CA GLN A 20 15.88 23.26 -3.07
C GLN A 20 16.38 22.19 -2.13
N ASP A 21 17.32 22.53 -1.28
CA ASP A 21 17.76 21.72 -0.15
C ASP A 21 16.56 21.58 0.81
N THR A 22 15.72 20.59 0.53
CA THR A 22 14.64 20.21 1.43
C THR A 22 15.29 19.52 2.62
N THR A 23 15.76 20.32 3.58
CA THR A 23 16.25 19.82 4.86
C THR A 23 15.12 19.03 5.52
N VAL A 24 15.20 17.69 5.42
CA VAL A 24 14.30 16.79 6.14
C VAL A 24 14.43 17.11 7.62
N PRO A 25 13.33 17.38 8.34
CA PRO A 25 13.38 17.65 9.77
C PRO A 25 14.12 16.55 10.52
N ASP A 26 14.94 16.94 11.50
CA ASP A 26 15.73 15.99 12.28
C ASP A 26 14.81 15.09 13.12
N GLU A 27 14.64 13.85 12.68
CA GLU A 27 13.83 12.84 13.36
C GLU A 27 14.58 12.13 14.50
N ARG A 28 15.79 12.56 14.82
CA ARG A 28 16.64 11.92 15.84
C ARG A 28 16.15 12.20 17.25
N TRP A 29 16.27 11.22 18.10
CA TRP A 29 16.03 11.25 19.53
C TRP A 29 17.31 10.92 20.31
N PRO A 30 17.51 11.42 21.51
CA PRO A 30 16.65 12.37 22.27
C PRO A 30 16.73 13.81 21.75
N ARG A 31 15.74 14.64 22.12
CA ARG A 31 15.64 16.06 21.75
C ARG A 31 15.94 16.95 22.94
N GLN A 32 16.47 18.14 22.66
CA GLN A 32 16.93 19.07 23.70
C GLN A 32 16.35 20.47 23.47
N PHE A 33 16.04 21.16 24.57
CA PHE A 33 15.63 22.56 24.56
C PHE A 33 15.96 23.21 25.91
N ASP A 34 16.06 24.54 25.89
CA ASP A 34 16.27 25.36 27.08
C ASP A 34 15.00 26.15 27.41
N SER A 35 14.61 26.15 28.68
CA SER A 35 13.44 26.90 29.15
C SER A 35 13.61 27.28 30.61
N GLY A 36 13.33 28.56 30.93
CA GLY A 36 13.44 29.06 32.31
C GLY A 36 14.82 28.88 32.95
N GLY A 37 15.88 28.95 32.14
CA GLY A 37 17.26 28.70 32.60
C GLY A 37 17.58 27.23 32.86
N ASN A 38 16.71 26.30 32.52
CA ASN A 38 16.94 24.86 32.66
C ASN A 38 17.13 24.23 31.27
N HIS A 39 18.02 23.23 31.19
CA HIS A 39 18.24 22.44 29.98
C HIS A 39 17.46 21.11 30.09
N PHE A 40 16.57 20.87 29.12
CA PHE A 40 15.70 19.71 29.03
C PHE A 40 16.17 18.77 27.95
N ILE A 41 16.16 17.48 28.23
CA ILE A 41 16.35 16.40 27.27
C ILE A 41 15.14 15.49 27.34
N ILE A 42 14.38 15.40 26.23
CA ILE A 42 13.22 14.52 26.09
C ILE A 42 13.63 13.31 25.24
N TYR A 43 13.35 12.13 25.75
CA TYR A 43 13.65 10.86 25.11
C TYR A 43 12.55 10.42 24.18
N GLN A 44 12.83 9.45 23.31
CA GLN A 44 11.86 8.94 22.34
C GLN A 44 10.56 8.57 23.03
N PRO A 45 9.38 9.07 22.56
CA PRO A 45 8.09 8.74 23.11
C PRO A 45 7.81 7.23 23.06
N GLN A 46 7.17 6.72 24.09
CA GLN A 46 6.65 5.37 24.20
C GLN A 46 5.12 5.43 24.03
N VAL A 47 4.59 4.77 23.01
CA VAL A 47 3.16 4.84 22.68
C VAL A 47 2.35 4.10 23.73
N ASP A 48 1.39 4.79 24.33
CA ASP A 48 0.39 4.19 25.21
C ASP A 48 -0.89 3.82 24.45
N ARG A 49 -1.28 4.69 23.52
CA ARG A 49 -2.47 4.51 22.68
C ARG A 49 -2.34 5.30 21.38
N TRP A 50 -2.75 4.70 20.28
CA TRP A 50 -2.97 5.42 19.02
C TRP A 50 -4.31 4.98 18.45
N LYS A 51 -5.23 5.91 18.34
CA LYS A 51 -6.57 5.65 17.79
C LYS A 51 -6.91 6.75 16.79
N ASN A 52 -7.21 6.38 15.57
CA ASN A 52 -7.46 7.30 14.47
C ASN A 52 -6.25 8.25 14.27
N ASP A 53 -6.47 9.56 14.36
CA ASP A 53 -5.44 10.59 14.28
C ASP A 53 -4.89 11.02 15.66
N ARG A 54 -5.29 10.38 16.78
CA ARG A 54 -4.88 10.76 18.13
C ARG A 54 -3.89 9.77 18.73
N LEU A 55 -2.74 10.31 19.12
CA LEU A 55 -1.65 9.62 19.79
C LEU A 55 -1.59 10.04 21.24
N GLU A 56 -1.53 9.07 22.15
CA GLU A 56 -1.18 9.23 23.56
C GLU A 56 0.16 8.52 23.79
N ALA A 57 1.11 9.22 24.39
CA ALA A 57 2.44 8.69 24.61
C ALA A 57 3.03 9.28 25.90
N ARG A 58 4.01 8.59 26.45
CA ARG A 58 4.85 9.09 27.54
C ARG A 58 6.32 9.10 27.12
N SER A 59 7.06 10.07 27.65
CA SER A 59 8.50 10.20 27.41
C SER A 59 9.22 10.35 28.74
N ALA A 60 10.37 9.73 28.87
CA ALA A 60 11.31 10.09 29.91
C ALA A 60 11.90 11.47 29.61
N VAL A 61 12.10 12.28 30.62
CA VAL A 61 12.71 13.59 30.53
C VAL A 61 13.83 13.72 31.57
N MET A 62 14.92 14.36 31.16
CA MET A 62 16.03 14.76 32.03
C MET A 62 16.12 16.28 32.03
N VAL A 63 16.30 16.88 33.21
CA VAL A 63 16.43 18.32 33.39
C VAL A 63 17.72 18.60 34.13
N THR A 64 18.58 19.38 33.49
CA THR A 64 19.81 19.92 34.13
C THR A 64 19.60 21.38 34.46
N GLN A 65 20.06 21.78 35.61
CA GLN A 65 19.88 23.11 36.17
C GLN A 65 21.21 23.79 36.43
N PRO A 66 21.33 25.09 36.19
CA PRO A 66 22.50 25.83 36.58
C PRO A 66 22.79 25.67 38.08
N GLY A 67 24.05 25.32 38.43
CA GLY A 67 24.47 25.17 39.80
C GLY A 67 24.10 23.86 40.51
N GLN A 68 23.41 22.94 39.83
CA GLN A 68 23.13 21.59 40.37
C GLN A 68 23.96 20.53 39.64
N ALA A 69 24.68 19.73 40.45
CA ALA A 69 25.57 18.67 39.94
C ALA A 69 24.78 17.45 39.40
N THR A 70 23.56 17.22 39.86
CA THR A 70 22.76 16.04 39.48
C THR A 70 21.51 16.47 38.72
N PRO A 71 21.24 15.87 37.52
CA PRO A 71 20.04 16.13 36.79
C PRO A 71 18.79 15.57 37.50
N ALA A 72 17.65 16.23 37.33
CA ALA A 72 16.35 15.71 37.73
C ALA A 72 15.75 14.91 36.56
N TYR A 73 15.19 13.74 36.87
CA TYR A 73 14.51 12.89 35.89
C TYR A 73 13.02 12.88 36.13
N GLY A 74 12.24 12.84 35.04
CA GLY A 74 10.78 12.85 35.08
C GLY A 74 10.16 12.08 33.94
N ILE A 75 8.83 11.98 34.01
CA ILE A 75 8.00 11.43 32.95
C ILE A 75 7.04 12.51 32.50
N VAL A 76 6.93 12.70 31.20
CA VAL A 76 5.94 13.57 30.55
C VAL A 76 4.96 12.70 29.79
N SER A 77 3.67 12.88 30.06
CA SER A 77 2.56 12.30 29.32
C SER A 77 2.05 13.31 28.31
N LEU A 78 1.93 12.87 27.06
CA LEU A 78 1.60 13.69 25.91
C LEU A 78 0.36 13.16 25.20
N SER A 79 -0.44 14.06 24.65
CA SER A 79 -1.42 13.74 23.62
C SER A 79 -1.19 14.65 22.42
N ALA A 80 -1.35 14.11 21.22
CA ALA A 80 -1.14 14.85 19.98
C ALA A 80 -2.09 14.36 18.89
N ARG A 81 -2.38 15.24 17.93
CA ARG A 81 -2.92 14.84 16.63
C ARG A 81 -1.77 14.37 15.76
N THR A 82 -2.00 13.36 14.94
CA THR A 82 -0.99 12.80 14.04
C THR A 82 -1.32 13.09 12.60
N ALA A 83 -0.40 13.73 11.87
CA ALA A 83 -0.43 13.83 10.43
C ALA A 83 0.53 12.78 9.86
N VAL A 84 -0.04 11.71 9.27
CA VAL A 84 0.71 10.53 8.83
C VAL A 84 0.95 10.61 7.33
N ASP A 85 2.20 10.45 6.93
CA ASP A 85 2.59 10.21 5.55
C ASP A 85 3.27 8.84 5.43
N LYS A 86 2.51 7.88 4.88
CA LYS A 86 2.99 6.51 4.70
C LYS A 86 4.05 6.38 3.61
N GLU A 87 4.04 7.26 2.63
CA GLU A 87 5.00 7.25 1.53
C GLU A 87 6.41 7.63 2.02
N SER A 88 6.51 8.71 2.79
CA SER A 88 7.77 9.14 3.40
C SER A 88 8.08 8.45 4.72
N ARG A 89 7.17 7.63 5.24
CA ARG A 89 7.29 6.94 6.54
C ARG A 89 7.47 7.89 7.71
N THR A 90 6.78 9.02 7.68
CA THR A 90 6.86 10.06 8.72
C THR A 90 5.51 10.35 9.36
N VAL A 91 5.54 10.78 10.61
CA VAL A 91 4.39 11.24 11.37
C VAL A 91 4.73 12.58 11.98
N ALA A 92 3.96 13.61 11.62
CA ALA A 92 4.02 14.89 12.33
C ALA A 92 3.07 14.83 13.53
N LEU A 93 3.55 15.26 14.69
CA LEU A 93 2.72 15.46 15.88
C LEU A 93 2.28 16.93 15.91
N GLU A 94 0.98 17.12 15.89
CA GLU A 94 0.34 18.43 15.88
C GLU A 94 -0.54 18.57 17.12
N ASP A 95 -0.86 19.79 17.50
CA ASP A 95 -1.67 20.08 18.70
C ASP A 95 -1.14 19.33 19.94
N VAL A 96 0.19 19.33 20.11
CA VAL A 96 0.83 18.58 21.20
C VAL A 96 0.41 19.19 22.54
N ASN A 97 -0.23 18.37 23.36
CA ASN A 97 -0.65 18.77 24.69
C ASN A 97 0.05 17.93 25.77
N VAL A 98 0.63 18.59 26.76
CA VAL A 98 1.21 17.95 27.95
C VAL A 98 0.11 17.65 28.94
N VAL A 99 -0.35 16.39 28.94
CA VAL A 99 -1.42 15.92 29.84
C VAL A 99 -0.95 15.87 31.29
N GLY A 100 0.32 15.51 31.49
CA GLY A 100 0.92 15.45 32.83
C GLY A 100 2.45 15.40 32.78
N ALA A 101 3.09 15.80 33.87
CA ALA A 101 4.50 15.61 34.08
C ALA A 101 4.78 15.28 35.55
N THR A 102 5.61 14.27 35.79
CA THR A 102 6.00 13.83 37.15
C THR A 102 7.51 13.83 37.29
N PHE A 103 7.99 14.33 38.41
CA PHE A 103 9.40 14.34 38.79
C PHE A 103 9.58 13.70 40.15
N PRO A 104 9.66 12.36 40.26
CA PRO A 104 9.63 11.65 41.53
C PRO A 104 10.70 12.08 42.53
N ALA A 105 11.91 12.46 42.01
CA ALA A 105 13.03 12.94 42.85
C ALA A 105 13.01 14.46 43.10
N ALA A 106 12.06 15.22 42.53
CA ALA A 106 11.95 16.66 42.70
C ALA A 106 10.49 17.11 42.87
N PRO A 107 9.71 16.59 43.86
CA PRO A 107 8.30 16.81 43.94
C PRO A 107 7.92 18.27 44.22
N SER A 108 8.73 19.02 44.98
CA SER A 108 8.52 20.43 45.25
C SER A 108 8.62 21.33 43.99
N ARG A 109 9.26 20.86 42.94
CA ARG A 109 9.49 21.62 41.72
C ARG A 109 8.69 21.06 40.53
N GLN A 110 7.96 19.99 40.74
CA GLN A 110 7.22 19.32 39.68
C GLN A 110 6.29 20.28 38.92
N ALA A 111 5.53 21.10 39.61
CA ALA A 111 4.63 22.05 38.97
C ALA A 111 5.33 23.06 38.08
N TYR A 112 6.47 23.61 38.56
CA TYR A 112 7.28 24.55 37.81
C TYR A 112 7.89 23.90 36.55
N LEU A 113 8.51 22.72 36.68
CA LEU A 113 9.11 22.00 35.55
C LEU A 113 8.05 21.59 34.52
N ALA A 114 6.87 21.14 34.99
CA ALA A 114 5.76 20.80 34.14
C ALA A 114 5.25 22.01 33.34
N ASP A 115 5.21 23.20 33.95
CA ASP A 115 4.79 24.42 33.28
C ASP A 115 5.79 24.86 32.19
N LEU A 116 7.08 24.75 32.46
CA LEU A 116 8.12 25.05 31.46
C LEU A 116 8.02 24.11 30.25
N ILE A 117 7.82 22.81 30.47
CA ILE A 117 7.66 21.83 29.40
C ILE A 117 6.39 22.15 28.61
N ARG A 118 5.27 22.44 29.28
CA ARG A 118 3.99 22.75 28.65
C ARG A 118 4.06 24.00 27.75
N LYS A 119 4.87 24.98 28.12
CA LYS A 119 5.07 26.22 27.34
C LYS A 119 6.00 26.04 26.15
N SER A 120 6.95 25.09 26.23
CA SER A 120 8.00 24.95 25.23
C SER A 120 7.75 23.86 24.19
N LEU A 121 6.99 22.81 24.52
CA LEU A 121 6.74 21.69 23.62
C LEU A 121 5.84 21.99 22.41
N PRO A 122 4.79 22.84 22.51
CA PRO A 122 3.91 23.12 21.38
C PRO A 122 4.60 23.78 20.18
N ASP A 123 5.69 24.53 20.41
CA ASP A 123 6.40 25.28 19.39
C ASP A 123 7.40 24.44 18.57
N TRP A 124 7.49 23.15 18.85
CA TRP A 124 8.44 22.25 18.20
C TRP A 124 7.84 21.51 17.03
N PRO A 125 8.50 21.49 15.86
CA PRO A 125 8.13 20.56 14.82
C PRO A 125 8.45 19.12 15.29
N GLN A 126 7.39 18.38 15.55
CA GLN A 126 7.46 17.06 16.17
C GLN A 126 7.33 15.97 15.10
N MET A 127 8.38 15.80 14.27
CA MET A 127 8.42 14.69 13.33
C MET A 127 8.95 13.42 14.00
N ILE A 128 8.26 12.30 13.80
CA ILE A 128 8.68 10.98 14.27
C ILE A 128 8.62 10.01 13.09
N SER A 129 9.55 9.06 13.04
CA SER A 129 9.48 7.95 12.09
C SER A 129 8.26 7.09 12.37
N LEU A 130 7.46 6.81 11.33
CA LEU A 130 6.34 5.88 11.40
C LEU A 130 6.81 4.49 11.84
N ASP A 131 7.99 4.04 11.41
CA ASP A 131 8.54 2.72 11.75
C ASP A 131 8.80 2.57 13.25
N ARG A 132 9.30 3.63 13.90
CA ARG A 132 9.52 3.63 15.35
C ARG A 132 8.21 3.55 16.12
N LEU A 133 7.16 4.25 15.67
CA LEU A 133 5.85 4.19 16.30
C LEU A 133 5.15 2.84 16.08
N LEU A 134 5.22 2.28 14.88
CA LEU A 134 4.63 0.97 14.57
C LEU A 134 5.30 -0.15 15.37
N ALA A 135 6.62 -0.14 15.49
CA ALA A 135 7.34 -1.12 16.31
C ALA A 135 6.91 -1.06 17.78
N ASP A 136 6.70 0.14 18.32
CA ASP A 136 6.26 0.32 19.70
C ASP A 136 4.83 -0.17 19.92
N ILE A 137 3.92 0.08 18.99
CA ILE A 137 2.54 -0.39 19.04
C ILE A 137 2.46 -1.92 18.91
N ALA A 138 3.24 -2.52 18.02
CA ALA A 138 3.21 -3.95 17.77
C ALA A 138 3.45 -4.77 19.05
N ILE A 139 4.26 -4.25 19.96
CA ILE A 139 4.60 -4.90 21.23
C ILE A 139 3.57 -4.59 22.34
N THR A 140 2.96 -3.40 22.31
CA THR A 140 2.12 -2.94 23.44
C THR A 140 0.66 -3.32 23.32
N ARG A 141 0.18 -3.79 22.17
CA ARG A 141 -1.24 -4.09 21.93
C ARG A 141 -1.50 -5.55 21.63
N ALA A 142 -2.52 -6.10 22.31
CA ALA A 142 -3.33 -7.14 21.71
C ALA A 142 -4.04 -6.50 20.49
N VAL A 143 -3.78 -7.01 19.30
CA VAL A 143 -4.49 -6.61 18.09
C VAL A 143 -5.97 -6.91 18.33
N SER A 144 -6.82 -5.88 18.38
CA SER A 144 -8.25 -6.11 18.33
C SER A 144 -8.52 -6.76 16.97
N ASN A 145 -9.15 -7.93 16.99
CA ASN A 145 -9.73 -8.48 15.77
C ASN A 145 -10.57 -7.36 15.16
N GLY A 146 -10.22 -6.91 13.96
CA GLY A 146 -10.96 -5.85 13.29
C GLY A 146 -12.45 -6.21 13.22
N ASP A 147 -13.29 -5.25 12.84
CA ASP A 147 -14.72 -5.48 12.61
C ASP A 147 -14.88 -6.77 11.82
N ASN A 148 -15.77 -7.65 12.27
CA ASN A 148 -16.02 -8.94 11.62
C ASN A 148 -16.73 -8.68 10.29
N ILE A 149 -15.94 -8.33 9.26
CA ILE A 149 -16.41 -7.99 7.93
C ILE A 149 -16.79 -9.31 7.25
N GLN A 150 -18.03 -9.39 6.76
CA GLN A 150 -18.49 -10.52 5.97
C GLN A 150 -17.88 -10.48 4.55
N LEU A 151 -16.62 -10.85 4.45
CA LEU A 151 -15.94 -11.02 3.17
C LEU A 151 -16.35 -12.34 2.53
N LYS A 152 -16.43 -12.36 1.21
CA LYS A 152 -16.64 -13.58 0.45
C LYS A 152 -15.31 -14.29 0.23
N ASN A 153 -15.24 -15.54 0.66
CA ASN A 153 -14.02 -16.33 0.68
C ASN A 153 -14.07 -17.57 -0.25
N GLU A 154 -15.19 -17.82 -0.96
CA GLU A 154 -15.22 -18.86 -1.96
C GLU A 154 -14.14 -18.60 -3.02
N PRO A 155 -13.38 -19.64 -3.43
CA PRO A 155 -12.32 -19.46 -4.41
C PRO A 155 -12.88 -19.03 -5.76
N PRO A 156 -12.14 -18.18 -6.48
CA PRO A 156 -12.37 -18.00 -7.91
C PRO A 156 -12.04 -19.31 -8.64
N ARG A 157 -12.27 -19.36 -9.94
CA ARG A 157 -11.75 -20.43 -10.77
C ARG A 157 -10.23 -20.37 -10.81
N ILE A 158 -9.53 -21.22 -10.07
CA ILE A 158 -8.07 -21.30 -10.06
C ILE A 158 -7.63 -22.26 -11.16
N ILE A 159 -6.87 -21.74 -12.13
CA ILE A 159 -6.42 -22.45 -13.33
C ILE A 159 -4.90 -22.60 -13.26
N VAL A 160 -4.41 -23.83 -13.20
CA VAL A 160 -2.97 -24.10 -13.21
C VAL A 160 -2.55 -24.61 -14.57
N VAL A 161 -1.52 -23.99 -15.15
CA VAL A 161 -0.96 -24.35 -16.45
C VAL A 161 0.56 -24.50 -16.36
N THR A 162 1.13 -25.30 -17.27
CA THR A 162 2.57 -25.57 -17.32
C THR A 162 3.25 -25.00 -18.57
N GLU A 163 2.52 -24.20 -19.32
CA GLU A 163 2.95 -23.56 -20.57
C GLU A 163 2.64 -22.05 -20.55
N PRO A 164 3.34 -21.24 -21.33
CA PRO A 164 3.05 -19.82 -21.46
C PRO A 164 1.60 -19.59 -21.89
N SER A 165 0.81 -19.00 -21.01
CA SER A 165 -0.63 -18.83 -21.18
C SER A 165 -1.08 -17.44 -20.77
N VAL A 166 -2.14 -16.94 -21.38
CA VAL A 166 -2.81 -15.70 -21.00
C VAL A 166 -4.25 -15.98 -20.62
N LEU A 167 -4.74 -15.28 -19.62
CA LEU A 167 -6.13 -15.31 -19.17
C LEU A 167 -6.82 -14.01 -19.55
N ILE A 168 -7.83 -14.10 -20.39
CA ILE A 168 -8.73 -12.99 -20.76
C ILE A 168 -9.96 -13.09 -19.86
N LEU A 169 -10.18 -12.05 -19.10
CA LEU A 169 -11.34 -11.93 -18.23
C LEU A 169 -12.42 -11.07 -18.91
N ILE A 170 -13.62 -11.60 -18.98
CA ILE A 170 -14.81 -10.88 -19.45
C ILE A 170 -15.74 -10.76 -18.25
N ASP A 171 -16.27 -9.58 -17.99
CA ASP A 171 -17.13 -9.32 -16.84
C ASP A 171 -18.58 -9.83 -17.12
N GLY A 172 -18.80 -11.12 -16.88
CA GLY A 172 -20.05 -11.81 -17.22
C GLY A 172 -20.12 -12.24 -18.68
N GLU A 173 -21.33 -12.29 -19.24
CA GLU A 173 -21.50 -12.63 -20.65
C GLU A 173 -20.94 -11.52 -21.56
N PRO A 174 -20.34 -11.88 -22.72
CA PRO A 174 -19.74 -10.90 -23.63
C PRO A 174 -20.76 -9.89 -24.12
N VAL A 175 -20.51 -8.61 -23.88
CA VAL A 175 -21.30 -7.49 -24.38
C VAL A 175 -20.64 -6.93 -25.64
N PHE A 176 -21.37 -6.95 -26.75
CA PHE A 176 -20.86 -6.54 -28.05
C PHE A 176 -21.32 -5.14 -28.44
N ARG A 177 -20.38 -4.32 -28.93
CA ARG A 177 -20.67 -3.03 -29.56
C ARG A 177 -20.13 -3.03 -31.00
N THR A 178 -20.89 -2.52 -31.94
CA THR A 178 -20.43 -2.34 -33.33
C THR A 178 -19.35 -1.26 -33.38
N VAL A 179 -18.28 -1.53 -34.09
CA VAL A 179 -17.27 -0.52 -34.40
C VAL A 179 -17.72 0.22 -35.64
N GLU A 180 -17.97 1.52 -35.50
CA GLU A 180 -18.49 2.35 -36.58
C GLU A 180 -17.66 2.29 -37.85
N GLY A 181 -18.27 2.27 -39.02
CA GLY A 181 -17.58 2.19 -40.30
C GLY A 181 -16.86 0.87 -40.59
N THR A 182 -17.13 -0.18 -39.83
CA THR A 182 -16.51 -1.50 -39.98
C THR A 182 -17.50 -2.65 -39.89
N SER A 183 -17.05 -3.88 -40.23
CA SER A 183 -17.85 -5.11 -40.02
C SER A 183 -17.64 -5.69 -38.60
N TYR A 184 -16.78 -5.12 -37.79
CA TYR A 184 -16.38 -5.69 -36.49
C TYR A 184 -17.35 -5.28 -35.38
N ARG A 185 -17.44 -6.17 -34.40
CA ARG A 185 -18.06 -5.91 -33.08
C ARG A 185 -17.02 -6.09 -32.00
N ARG A 186 -16.82 -5.10 -31.15
CA ARG A 186 -15.92 -5.15 -30.00
C ARG A 186 -16.64 -5.76 -28.79
N VAL A 187 -15.97 -6.61 -28.04
CA VAL A 187 -16.38 -7.00 -26.69
C VAL A 187 -15.96 -5.89 -25.75
N ILE A 188 -16.93 -5.20 -25.13
CA ILE A 188 -16.67 -3.98 -24.35
C ILE A 188 -16.50 -4.25 -22.84
N ASN A 189 -16.91 -5.41 -22.35
CA ASN A 189 -16.78 -5.78 -20.94
C ASN A 189 -15.52 -6.64 -20.67
N THR A 190 -14.44 -6.29 -21.33
CA THR A 190 -13.10 -6.83 -21.12
C THR A 190 -12.06 -5.74 -21.40
N PRO A 191 -10.93 -5.70 -20.66
CA PRO A 191 -9.85 -4.76 -20.94
C PRO A 191 -9.06 -5.13 -22.20
N ALA A 192 -9.20 -6.38 -22.66
CA ALA A 192 -8.53 -6.83 -23.87
C ALA A 192 -9.21 -6.26 -25.11
N LEU A 193 -8.43 -5.87 -26.14
CA LEU A 193 -9.00 -5.59 -27.46
C LEU A 193 -9.39 -6.91 -28.12
N LEU A 194 -10.68 -7.23 -27.98
CA LEU A 194 -11.29 -8.45 -28.47
C LEU A 194 -12.40 -8.10 -29.47
N LEU A 195 -12.15 -8.42 -30.74
CA LEU A 195 -13.06 -8.13 -31.85
C LEU A 195 -13.73 -9.41 -32.35
N PHE A 196 -14.95 -9.31 -32.75
CA PHE A 196 -15.70 -10.37 -33.45
C PHE A 196 -16.07 -9.90 -34.85
N GLU A 197 -15.76 -10.70 -35.84
CA GLU A 197 -16.16 -10.47 -37.22
C GLU A 197 -17.30 -11.41 -37.61
N PRO A 198 -18.54 -10.89 -37.77
CA PRO A 198 -19.70 -11.73 -38.08
C PRO A 198 -19.60 -12.45 -39.42
N LEU A 199 -18.96 -11.86 -40.43
CA LEU A 199 -18.87 -12.44 -41.78
C LEU A 199 -18.03 -13.73 -41.80
N SER A 200 -16.89 -13.75 -41.13
CA SER A 200 -16.05 -14.95 -41.01
C SER A 200 -16.38 -15.80 -39.79
N ASN A 201 -17.26 -15.32 -38.90
CA ASN A 201 -17.57 -15.90 -37.60
C ASN A 201 -16.31 -16.17 -36.77
N ARG A 202 -15.42 -15.18 -36.71
CA ARG A 202 -14.15 -15.29 -36.00
C ARG A 202 -13.92 -14.18 -35.01
N PHE A 203 -13.28 -14.56 -33.93
CA PHE A 203 -12.73 -13.64 -32.93
C PHE A 203 -11.27 -13.31 -33.28
N TYR A 204 -10.90 -12.08 -32.99
CA TYR A 204 -9.53 -11.56 -33.09
C TYR A 204 -9.15 -10.91 -31.76
N LEU A 205 -8.06 -11.38 -31.17
CA LEU A 205 -7.48 -10.84 -29.92
C LEU A 205 -6.20 -10.10 -30.29
N ASP A 206 -6.12 -8.83 -29.91
CA ASP A 206 -4.93 -8.01 -30.10
C ASP A 206 -3.85 -8.37 -29.07
N GLY A 207 -2.62 -8.57 -29.53
CA GLY A 207 -1.41 -8.75 -28.74
C GLY A 207 -0.36 -7.70 -29.03
N ASP A 208 -0.76 -6.50 -29.48
CA ASP A 208 0.04 -5.36 -29.90
C ASP A 208 0.78 -5.60 -31.23
N ARG A 209 1.66 -6.58 -31.30
CA ARG A 209 2.49 -6.91 -32.49
C ARG A 209 1.98 -8.08 -33.29
N TRP A 210 0.97 -8.74 -32.81
CA TRP A 210 0.38 -9.94 -33.40
C TRP A 210 -1.10 -10.01 -33.09
N TRP A 211 -1.83 -10.76 -33.89
CA TRP A 211 -3.23 -11.09 -33.65
C TRP A 211 -3.37 -12.59 -33.42
N MET A 212 -4.18 -12.96 -32.44
CA MET A 212 -4.69 -14.32 -32.34
C MET A 212 -6.12 -14.39 -32.84
N THR A 213 -6.50 -15.55 -33.36
CA THR A 213 -7.84 -15.78 -33.88
C THR A 213 -8.42 -17.11 -33.40
N ALA A 214 -9.72 -17.15 -33.23
CA ALA A 214 -10.49 -18.34 -32.88
C ALA A 214 -11.90 -18.30 -33.46
N ALA A 215 -12.52 -19.47 -33.67
CA ALA A 215 -13.91 -19.59 -34.10
C ALA A 215 -14.89 -19.41 -32.90
N SER A 216 -14.41 -19.54 -31.68
CA SER A 216 -15.19 -19.28 -30.46
C SER A 216 -14.30 -18.66 -29.38
N LEU A 217 -14.92 -18.00 -28.39
CA LEU A 217 -14.21 -17.43 -27.24
C LEU A 217 -13.41 -18.47 -26.45
N ASN A 218 -13.92 -19.67 -26.38
CA ASN A 218 -13.23 -20.79 -25.67
C ASN A 218 -12.09 -21.42 -26.49
N GLY A 219 -11.84 -20.90 -27.70
CA GLY A 219 -10.78 -21.39 -28.59
C GLY A 219 -11.19 -22.58 -29.45
N PRO A 220 -10.23 -23.34 -29.95
CA PRO A 220 -8.79 -23.10 -29.78
C PRO A 220 -8.34 -21.80 -30.47
N TRP A 221 -7.44 -21.08 -29.81
CA TRP A 221 -6.82 -19.86 -30.30
C TRP A 221 -5.50 -20.20 -31.05
N SER A 222 -5.25 -19.50 -32.13
CA SER A 222 -4.02 -19.62 -32.92
C SER A 222 -3.57 -18.25 -33.41
N ILE A 223 -2.29 -18.12 -33.74
CA ILE A 223 -1.76 -16.90 -34.36
C ILE A 223 -2.46 -16.70 -35.71
N ALA A 224 -2.96 -15.50 -35.94
CA ALA A 224 -3.49 -15.09 -37.23
C ALA A 224 -2.31 -14.79 -38.17
N THR A 225 -1.88 -15.77 -38.96
CA THR A 225 -0.74 -15.63 -39.89
C THR A 225 -1.03 -14.64 -41.03
N ALA A 226 -2.29 -14.44 -41.36
CA ALA A 226 -2.79 -13.46 -42.32
C ALA A 226 -4.03 -12.75 -41.73
N PRO A 227 -3.82 -11.82 -40.78
CA PRO A 227 -4.95 -11.09 -40.20
C PRO A 227 -5.59 -10.20 -41.27
N PRO A 228 -6.90 -9.92 -41.21
CA PRO A 228 -7.55 -8.95 -42.07
C PRO A 228 -6.78 -7.61 -42.09
N ALA A 229 -6.61 -7.07 -43.32
CA ALA A 229 -5.75 -5.90 -43.52
C ALA A 229 -6.27 -4.62 -42.79
N ASP A 230 -7.52 -4.55 -42.50
CA ASP A 230 -8.17 -3.43 -41.83
C ASP A 230 -8.10 -3.48 -40.30
N LEU A 231 -7.69 -4.60 -39.69
CA LEU A 231 -7.55 -4.70 -38.22
C LEU A 231 -6.60 -3.65 -37.64
N ALA A 232 -5.50 -3.33 -38.34
CA ALA A 232 -4.56 -2.30 -37.88
C ALA A 232 -5.22 -0.91 -37.85
N ARG A 233 -6.04 -0.59 -38.85
CA ARG A 233 -6.82 0.66 -38.90
C ARG A 233 -7.87 0.68 -37.78
N VAL A 234 -8.64 -0.40 -37.64
CA VAL A 234 -9.64 -0.54 -36.58
C VAL A 234 -9.01 -0.36 -35.19
N LYS A 235 -7.86 -0.98 -34.95
CA LYS A 235 -7.09 -0.79 -33.72
C LYS A 235 -6.73 0.69 -33.51
N ALA A 236 -6.20 1.37 -34.52
CA ALA A 236 -5.81 2.77 -34.44
C ALA A 236 -7.01 3.69 -34.12
N GLU A 237 -8.14 3.51 -34.80
CA GLU A 237 -9.38 4.27 -34.56
C GLU A 237 -9.91 4.06 -33.13
N LEU A 238 -9.88 2.83 -32.62
CA LEU A 238 -10.30 2.53 -31.26
C LEU A 238 -9.34 3.14 -30.24
N LEU A 239 -8.03 3.12 -30.50
CA LEU A 239 -7.01 3.75 -29.64
C LEU A 239 -7.17 5.27 -29.60
N GLU A 240 -7.47 5.94 -30.72
CA GLU A 240 -7.74 7.37 -30.76
C GLU A 240 -8.99 7.71 -29.93
N GLY A 241 -10.04 6.90 -30.03
CA GLY A 241 -11.24 7.03 -29.20
C GLY A 241 -10.96 6.81 -27.70
N GLU A 242 -10.10 5.83 -27.40
CA GLU A 242 -9.71 5.50 -26.01
C GLU A 242 -8.79 6.54 -25.37
N GLN A 243 -8.01 7.30 -26.13
CA GLN A 243 -7.25 8.44 -25.59
C GLN A 243 -8.18 9.53 -25.02
N GLN A 244 -9.43 9.56 -25.44
CA GLN A 244 -10.46 10.45 -24.90
C GLN A 244 -11.17 9.83 -23.69
N ASP A 245 -11.12 8.51 -23.54
CA ASP A 245 -11.62 7.78 -22.38
C ASP A 245 -10.50 7.54 -21.37
N PRO A 246 -10.52 8.20 -20.20
CA PRO A 246 -9.46 8.02 -19.19
C PRO A 246 -9.49 6.62 -18.54
N HIS A 247 -10.48 5.80 -18.83
CA HIS A 247 -10.66 4.46 -18.26
C HIS A 247 -10.42 3.34 -19.28
N ALA A 248 -10.37 3.66 -20.57
CA ALA A 248 -10.13 2.68 -21.61
C ALA A 248 -8.66 2.35 -21.75
N HIS A 249 -8.32 1.08 -21.66
CA HIS A 249 -6.97 0.56 -21.85
C HIS A 249 -7.00 -0.61 -22.81
N ILE A 250 -6.37 -0.46 -23.97
CA ILE A 250 -5.99 -1.60 -24.80
C ILE A 250 -4.80 -2.27 -24.13
N ALA A 251 -5.01 -3.51 -23.75
CA ALA A 251 -4.00 -4.29 -23.07
C ALA A 251 -2.88 -4.69 -24.03
N ASP A 252 -1.68 -4.25 -23.74
CA ASP A 252 -0.44 -4.76 -24.38
C ASP A 252 -0.16 -6.18 -23.86
N LEU A 253 -0.55 -7.18 -24.64
CA LEU A 253 -0.62 -8.57 -24.20
C LEU A 253 0.70 -9.32 -24.25
N ALA A 254 1.76 -8.86 -24.95
CA ALA A 254 3.07 -9.46 -24.87
C ALA A 254 4.01 -9.16 -26.04
N GLN A 255 5.32 -9.31 -25.81
CA GLN A 255 6.31 -9.27 -26.88
C GLN A 255 6.28 -10.53 -27.77
N ALA A 256 5.76 -11.66 -27.27
CA ALA A 256 5.59 -12.90 -28.00
C ALA A 256 4.21 -13.51 -27.73
N PRO A 257 3.58 -14.14 -28.74
CA PRO A 257 2.25 -14.74 -28.56
C PRO A 257 2.30 -15.88 -27.53
N PRO A 258 1.28 -15.99 -26.68
CA PRO A 258 1.18 -17.10 -25.74
C PRO A 258 0.90 -18.41 -26.48
N THR A 259 1.31 -19.52 -25.88
CA THR A 259 0.98 -20.86 -26.40
C THR A 259 -0.51 -21.13 -26.27
N LYS A 260 -1.14 -20.56 -25.21
CA LYS A 260 -2.55 -20.80 -24.89
C LYS A 260 -3.25 -19.53 -24.44
N VAL A 261 -4.44 -19.31 -24.97
CA VAL A 261 -5.37 -18.27 -24.49
C VAL A 261 -6.52 -18.94 -23.79
N LEU A 262 -6.79 -18.49 -22.56
CA LEU A 262 -7.89 -18.92 -21.74
C LEU A 262 -8.85 -17.74 -21.59
N VAL A 263 -10.14 -17.99 -21.69
CA VAL A 263 -11.15 -16.97 -21.47
C VAL A 263 -12.02 -17.40 -20.29
N SER A 264 -12.36 -16.45 -19.43
CA SER A 264 -13.28 -16.69 -18.32
C SER A 264 -14.27 -15.54 -18.20
N THR A 265 -15.56 -15.89 -18.09
CA THR A 265 -16.66 -14.95 -17.86
C THR A 265 -17.06 -14.87 -16.38
N SER A 266 -16.25 -15.47 -15.52
CA SER A 266 -16.38 -15.42 -14.06
C SER A 266 -15.02 -15.17 -13.45
N PRO A 267 -14.95 -14.75 -12.17
CA PRO A 267 -13.68 -14.54 -11.49
C PRO A 267 -12.76 -15.76 -11.63
N ALA A 268 -11.56 -15.54 -12.14
CA ALA A 268 -10.57 -16.60 -12.32
C ALA A 268 -9.15 -16.09 -12.03
N GLU A 269 -8.27 -17.00 -11.61
CA GLU A 269 -6.86 -16.75 -11.37
C GLU A 269 -6.02 -17.76 -12.13
N LEU A 270 -5.00 -17.25 -12.83
CA LEU A 270 -4.08 -18.07 -13.60
C LEU A 270 -2.77 -18.28 -12.84
N LEU A 271 -2.44 -19.53 -12.57
CA LEU A 271 -1.18 -19.95 -11.96
C LEU A 271 -0.33 -20.64 -13.04
N VAL A 272 0.73 -19.95 -13.47
CA VAL A 272 1.61 -20.52 -14.50
C VAL A 272 2.86 -21.07 -13.87
N LEU A 273 3.17 -22.32 -14.21
CA LEU A 273 4.40 -23.00 -13.88
C LEU A 273 5.28 -23.08 -15.14
N GLN A 274 6.58 -22.91 -14.97
CA GLN A 274 7.53 -23.11 -16.07
C GLN A 274 7.84 -24.61 -16.24
N GLY A 275 6.94 -25.35 -16.91
CA GLY A 275 6.98 -26.79 -17.00
C GLY A 275 6.38 -27.48 -15.78
N GLN A 276 6.79 -28.72 -15.51
CA GLN A 276 6.31 -29.49 -14.36
C GLN A 276 6.71 -28.83 -13.05
N ALA A 277 5.87 -28.95 -12.01
CA ALA A 277 6.12 -28.38 -10.70
C ALA A 277 7.44 -28.89 -10.12
N GLN A 278 8.30 -27.96 -9.68
CA GLN A 278 9.56 -28.23 -9.00
C GLN A 278 9.43 -27.82 -7.55
N TYR A 279 9.80 -28.71 -6.64
CA TYR A 279 9.59 -28.51 -5.22
C TYR A 279 10.89 -28.30 -4.46
N LEU A 280 10.87 -27.41 -3.48
CA LEU A 280 11.96 -27.19 -2.54
C LEU A 280 11.39 -27.27 -1.10
N PRO A 281 12.04 -28.04 -0.19
CA PRO A 281 11.60 -28.11 1.20
C PRO A 281 11.83 -26.80 1.94
N ILE A 282 10.94 -26.50 2.89
CA ILE A 282 11.09 -25.41 3.84
C ILE A 282 11.72 -25.99 5.11
N PRO A 283 12.91 -25.53 5.52
CA PRO A 283 13.59 -26.03 6.70
C PRO A 283 12.68 -26.02 7.94
N THR A 284 12.84 -27.03 8.81
CA THR A 284 12.11 -27.19 10.08
C THR A 284 10.60 -27.47 9.94
N THR A 285 10.10 -27.74 8.72
CA THR A 285 8.70 -28.02 8.44
C THR A 285 8.53 -29.26 7.55
N GLU A 286 7.31 -29.79 7.48
CA GLU A 286 6.90 -30.81 6.50
C GLU A 286 6.34 -30.17 5.22
N LEU A 287 6.66 -28.89 4.96
CA LEU A 287 6.19 -28.15 3.79
C LEU A 287 7.26 -28.13 2.70
N VAL A 288 6.79 -28.27 1.47
CA VAL A 288 7.56 -27.93 0.28
C VAL A 288 6.83 -26.81 -0.48
N TYR A 289 7.56 -25.97 -1.21
CA TYR A 289 6.96 -24.96 -2.08
C TYR A 289 7.39 -25.14 -3.53
N VAL A 290 6.53 -24.71 -4.45
CA VAL A 290 6.83 -24.76 -5.90
C VAL A 290 7.77 -23.60 -6.24
N THR A 291 8.90 -23.93 -6.89
CA THR A 291 9.98 -22.97 -7.18
C THR A 291 9.90 -22.34 -8.58
N ASN A 292 9.32 -23.05 -9.55
CA ASN A 292 9.23 -22.62 -10.94
C ASN A 292 7.91 -21.91 -11.27
N THR A 293 7.42 -21.14 -10.30
CA THR A 293 6.31 -20.21 -10.41
C THR A 293 6.58 -19.00 -9.53
N ASP A 294 5.98 -17.87 -9.84
CA ASP A 294 5.98 -16.70 -8.96
C ASP A 294 4.88 -16.74 -7.89
N ARG A 295 4.03 -17.78 -7.95
CA ARG A 295 2.90 -17.96 -7.05
C ARG A 295 3.31 -18.65 -5.74
N ASP A 296 2.52 -18.43 -4.72
CA ASP A 296 2.75 -19.00 -3.39
C ASP A 296 2.00 -20.32 -3.28
N ILE A 297 2.58 -21.36 -3.88
CA ILE A 297 2.04 -22.72 -3.90
C ILE A 297 2.89 -23.61 -3.00
N PHE A 298 2.24 -24.28 -2.06
CA PHE A 298 2.85 -25.18 -1.09
C PHE A 298 2.21 -26.56 -1.18
N MET A 299 2.93 -27.56 -0.70
CA MET A 299 2.38 -28.88 -0.42
C MET A 299 2.84 -29.32 0.97
N ASP A 300 1.91 -29.78 1.78
CA ASP A 300 2.19 -30.49 3.00
C ASP A 300 2.49 -31.95 2.64
N VAL A 301 3.73 -32.38 2.85
CA VAL A 301 4.23 -33.71 2.47
C VAL A 301 3.49 -34.83 3.21
N ARG A 302 3.06 -34.54 4.45
CA ARG A 302 2.35 -35.55 5.27
C ARG A 302 0.95 -35.83 4.77
N SER A 303 0.18 -34.80 4.49
CA SER A 303 -1.20 -34.92 4.03
C SER A 303 -1.35 -34.99 2.51
N GLN A 304 -0.30 -34.68 1.75
CA GLN A 304 -0.28 -34.55 0.28
C GLN A 304 -1.28 -33.48 -0.20
N MET A 305 -1.63 -32.53 0.65
CA MET A 305 -2.53 -31.44 0.31
C MET A 305 -1.73 -30.25 -0.23
N PHE A 306 -2.24 -29.69 -1.29
CA PHE A 306 -1.74 -28.44 -1.86
C PHE A 306 -2.42 -27.24 -1.23
N TYR A 307 -1.67 -26.16 -1.08
CA TYR A 307 -2.14 -24.88 -0.56
C TYR A 307 -1.67 -23.76 -1.48
N VAL A 308 -2.52 -22.78 -1.73
CA VAL A 308 -2.15 -21.56 -2.47
C VAL A 308 -2.60 -20.34 -1.72
N LEU A 309 -1.74 -19.34 -1.65
CA LEU A 309 -2.04 -18.03 -1.08
C LEU A 309 -2.41 -17.05 -2.20
N LEU A 310 -3.65 -16.57 -2.20
CA LEU A 310 -4.15 -15.57 -3.15
C LEU A 310 -4.82 -14.42 -2.40
N SER A 311 -4.34 -13.20 -2.61
CA SER A 311 -4.92 -11.99 -2.02
C SER A 311 -5.10 -12.05 -0.49
N GLY A 312 -4.16 -12.68 0.21
CA GLY A 312 -4.19 -12.87 1.67
C GLY A 312 -5.08 -14.03 2.14
N ARG A 313 -5.72 -14.77 1.22
CA ARG A 313 -6.58 -15.92 1.51
C ARG A 313 -5.90 -17.22 1.13
N TRP A 314 -6.07 -18.23 1.95
CA TRP A 314 -5.55 -19.57 1.69
C TRP A 314 -6.61 -20.47 1.06
N PHE A 315 -6.21 -21.19 0.03
CA PHE A 315 -7.03 -22.21 -0.62
C PHE A 315 -6.28 -23.54 -0.63
N GLN A 316 -7.00 -24.64 -0.49
CA GLN A 316 -6.43 -26.00 -0.48
C GLN A 316 -7.08 -26.89 -1.53
N ALA A 317 -6.31 -27.87 -2.02
CA ALA A 317 -6.77 -28.89 -2.95
C ALA A 317 -5.96 -30.17 -2.81
N LYS A 318 -6.52 -31.32 -3.28
CA LYS A 318 -5.80 -32.60 -3.34
C LYS A 318 -4.85 -32.70 -4.55
N SER A 319 -5.00 -31.81 -5.51
CA SER A 319 -4.14 -31.72 -6.68
C SER A 319 -3.97 -30.27 -7.12
N LEU A 320 -2.94 -29.98 -7.90
CA LEU A 320 -2.73 -28.64 -8.46
C LEU A 320 -3.88 -28.20 -9.38
N GLN A 321 -4.60 -29.13 -9.97
CA GLN A 321 -5.75 -28.84 -10.84
C GLN A 321 -7.05 -28.60 -10.04
N GLY A 322 -7.01 -28.72 -8.73
CA GLY A 322 -8.18 -28.55 -7.87
C GLY A 322 -9.03 -29.82 -7.71
N PRO A 323 -10.30 -29.69 -7.33
CA PRO A 323 -10.95 -28.44 -6.99
C PRO A 323 -10.37 -27.77 -5.74
N TRP A 324 -10.27 -26.45 -5.77
CA TRP A 324 -9.77 -25.66 -4.67
C TRP A 324 -10.90 -25.23 -3.73
N SER A 325 -10.62 -25.21 -2.43
CA SER A 325 -11.56 -24.76 -1.40
C SER A 325 -10.87 -23.79 -0.44
N PHE A 326 -11.61 -22.83 0.08
CA PHE A 326 -11.10 -21.89 1.10
C PHE A 326 -10.73 -22.65 2.39
N VAL A 327 -9.60 -22.27 2.96
CA VAL A 327 -9.18 -22.73 4.29
C VAL A 327 -8.92 -21.50 5.19
N PRO A 328 -9.68 -21.36 6.30
CA PRO A 328 -9.38 -20.31 7.28
C PRO A 328 -7.94 -20.44 7.78
N GLY A 329 -7.23 -19.32 7.92
CA GLY A 329 -5.83 -19.34 8.33
C GLY A 329 -5.57 -20.10 9.64
N ALA A 330 -6.52 -20.05 10.58
CA ALA A 330 -6.46 -20.82 11.83
C ALA A 330 -6.56 -22.34 11.65
N LYS A 331 -6.99 -22.83 10.48
CA LYS A 331 -7.10 -24.26 10.14
C LYS A 331 -5.94 -24.76 9.28
N LEU A 332 -4.98 -23.91 8.95
CA LEU A 332 -3.77 -24.34 8.27
C LEU A 332 -2.96 -25.32 9.14
N PRO A 333 -2.23 -26.26 8.53
CA PRO A 333 -1.24 -27.06 9.26
C PRO A 333 -0.31 -26.17 10.10
N ARG A 334 0.04 -26.63 11.31
CA ARG A 334 0.90 -25.89 12.23
C ARG A 334 2.24 -25.45 11.58
N ASP A 335 2.74 -26.24 10.67
CA ASP A 335 4.00 -26.03 9.99
C ASP A 335 4.04 -24.71 9.22
N PHE A 336 2.90 -24.18 8.76
CA PHE A 336 2.83 -22.86 8.15
C PHE A 336 3.27 -21.75 9.10
N SER A 337 2.93 -21.83 10.38
CA SER A 337 3.39 -20.86 11.39
C SER A 337 4.85 -21.05 11.82
N MET A 338 5.47 -22.16 11.42
CA MET A 338 6.87 -22.50 11.70
C MET A 338 7.81 -22.15 10.52
N ILE A 339 7.29 -21.63 9.42
CA ILE A 339 8.11 -21.16 8.29
C ILE A 339 9.11 -20.12 8.81
N PRO A 340 10.43 -20.30 8.58
CA PRO A 340 11.41 -19.34 9.04
C PRO A 340 11.18 -17.95 8.38
N PRO A 341 11.17 -16.85 9.17
CA PRO A 341 10.93 -15.51 8.65
C PRO A 341 11.94 -15.05 7.59
N ASP A 342 13.17 -15.54 7.66
CA ASP A 342 14.28 -15.27 6.75
C ASP A 342 14.27 -16.18 5.50
N SER A 343 13.38 -17.16 5.44
CA SER A 343 13.23 -18.03 4.26
C SER A 343 12.66 -17.26 3.05
N PRO A 344 12.87 -17.74 1.81
CA PRO A 344 12.29 -17.13 0.61
C PRO A 344 10.76 -16.99 0.64
N LYS A 345 10.09 -17.76 1.49
CA LYS A 345 8.62 -17.74 1.70
C LYS A 345 8.21 -17.17 3.06
N GLY A 346 9.12 -16.61 3.84
CA GLY A 346 8.84 -16.04 5.17
C GLY A 346 7.77 -14.92 5.15
N TYR A 347 7.62 -14.21 4.05
CA TYR A 347 6.60 -13.15 3.91
C TYR A 347 5.15 -13.67 3.98
N VAL A 348 4.88 -14.97 3.71
CA VAL A 348 3.53 -15.54 3.81
C VAL A 348 3.03 -15.58 5.25
N LEU A 349 3.93 -15.46 6.24
CA LEU A 349 3.57 -15.37 7.65
C LEU A 349 2.61 -14.21 7.94
N ALA A 350 2.65 -13.13 7.15
CA ALA A 350 1.70 -12.03 7.26
C ALA A 350 0.24 -12.44 6.98
N SER A 351 0.03 -13.58 6.31
CA SER A 351 -1.29 -14.14 6.02
C SER A 351 -1.62 -15.36 6.89
N ILE A 352 -0.89 -15.56 7.98
CA ILE A 352 -1.10 -16.66 8.94
C ILE A 352 -1.46 -16.07 10.29
N PRO A 353 -2.71 -16.22 10.75
CA PRO A 353 -3.16 -15.63 12.01
C PRO A 353 -2.29 -16.05 13.20
N GLY A 354 -2.04 -15.11 14.09
CA GLY A 354 -1.27 -15.35 15.32
C GLY A 354 0.26 -15.21 15.18
N THR A 355 0.77 -15.07 13.96
CA THR A 355 2.20 -14.75 13.74
C THR A 355 2.48 -13.27 14.06
N GLU A 356 3.74 -12.94 14.33
CA GLU A 356 4.17 -11.57 14.54
C GLU A 356 3.95 -10.72 13.27
N GLN A 357 4.29 -11.28 12.11
CA GLN A 357 4.13 -10.65 10.80
C GLN A 357 2.67 -10.32 10.49
N ALA A 358 1.73 -11.22 10.80
CA ALA A 358 0.31 -10.95 10.62
C ALA A 358 -0.18 -9.82 11.55
N ARG A 359 0.25 -9.82 12.82
CA ARG A 359 -0.08 -8.74 13.76
C ARG A 359 0.46 -7.39 13.29
N GLU A 360 1.70 -7.32 12.85
CA GLU A 360 2.30 -6.11 12.30
C GLU A 360 1.54 -5.61 11.06
N ALA A 361 1.18 -6.53 10.17
CA ALA A 361 0.42 -6.22 8.97
C ALA A 361 -0.95 -5.61 9.32
N VAL A 362 -1.66 -6.19 10.27
CA VAL A 362 -2.96 -5.68 10.75
C VAL A 362 -2.82 -4.28 11.36
N ILE A 363 -1.79 -4.06 12.20
CA ILE A 363 -1.54 -2.75 12.78
C ILE A 363 -1.27 -1.70 11.68
N ALA A 364 -0.38 -2.01 10.74
CA ALA A 364 -0.08 -1.12 9.61
C ALA A 364 -1.33 -0.80 8.77
N ASN A 365 -2.28 -1.75 8.67
CA ASN A 365 -3.55 -1.57 7.96
C ASN A 365 -4.57 -0.71 8.73
N GLN A 366 -4.42 -0.53 10.02
CA GLN A 366 -5.32 0.30 10.84
C GLN A 366 -4.88 1.76 10.95
N ILE A 367 -3.62 2.06 10.65
CA ILE A 367 -3.10 3.43 10.71
C ILE A 367 -3.56 4.19 9.47
N PRO A 368 -4.23 5.35 9.63
CA PRO A 368 -4.68 6.14 8.50
C PRO A 368 -3.53 6.87 7.81
N GLN A 369 -3.64 7.06 6.49
CA GLN A 369 -2.97 8.13 5.77
C GLN A 369 -3.80 9.40 5.98
N THR A 370 -3.18 10.52 6.33
CA THR A 370 -3.90 11.76 6.63
C THR A 370 -3.46 12.91 5.72
N ALA A 371 -4.33 13.93 5.59
CA ALA A 371 -4.05 15.17 4.89
C ALA A 371 -4.86 16.33 5.44
N GLU A 372 -4.29 17.53 5.32
CA GLU A 372 -4.96 18.80 5.51
C GLU A 372 -5.45 19.31 4.17
N VAL A 373 -6.76 19.54 4.04
CA VAL A 373 -7.42 19.91 2.79
C VAL A 373 -8.02 21.31 2.93
N ARG A 374 -7.61 22.25 2.05
CA ARG A 374 -8.17 23.59 2.01
C ARG A 374 -9.58 23.55 1.41
N ARG A 375 -10.59 24.08 2.13
CA ARG A 375 -12.00 24.00 1.70
C ARG A 375 -12.27 24.61 0.33
N SER A 376 -11.58 25.70 -0.03
CA SER A 376 -11.85 26.49 -1.25
C SER A 376 -11.12 25.97 -2.49
N GLU A 377 -10.14 25.06 -2.34
CA GLU A 377 -9.18 24.78 -3.42
C GLU A 377 -9.48 23.51 -4.23
N PRO A 378 -9.79 22.35 -3.63
CA PRO A 378 -10.07 21.16 -4.44
C PRO A 378 -11.32 21.38 -5.29
N ARG A 379 -11.18 21.23 -6.61
CA ARG A 379 -12.29 21.28 -7.55
C ARG A 379 -12.62 19.86 -8.00
N LEU A 380 -13.86 19.48 -7.82
CA LEU A 380 -14.38 18.20 -8.29
C LEU A 380 -15.26 18.44 -9.53
N ASN A 381 -14.99 17.65 -10.58
CA ASN A 381 -15.85 17.52 -11.72
C ASN A 381 -16.17 16.02 -11.87
N VAL A 382 -17.40 15.64 -11.68
CA VAL A 382 -17.89 14.27 -11.86
C VAL A 382 -18.40 14.12 -13.28
N ARG A 383 -17.92 13.12 -13.99
CA ARG A 383 -18.38 12.80 -15.34
C ARG A 383 -19.24 11.54 -15.27
N TYR A 384 -20.30 11.56 -16.04
CA TYR A 384 -21.21 10.42 -16.18
C TYR A 384 -21.18 9.92 -17.63
N ASP A 385 -21.34 8.62 -17.80
CA ASP A 385 -21.58 7.99 -19.08
C ASP A 385 -23.09 8.06 -19.39
N GLY A 386 -23.49 9.13 -20.08
CA GLY A 386 -24.89 9.52 -20.27
C GLY A 386 -25.47 10.32 -19.09
N ASP A 387 -26.76 10.21 -18.87
CA ASP A 387 -27.42 10.83 -17.72
C ASP A 387 -27.06 10.10 -16.40
N PRO A 388 -27.01 10.80 -15.27
CA PRO A 388 -26.72 10.17 -13.98
C PRO A 388 -27.71 9.04 -13.64
N GLU A 389 -27.22 7.81 -13.49
CA GLU A 389 -28.03 6.66 -13.11
C GLU A 389 -27.66 6.17 -11.71
N PHE A 390 -28.67 6.07 -10.82
CA PHE A 390 -28.48 5.64 -9.44
C PHE A 390 -29.17 4.31 -9.18
N ARG A 391 -28.48 3.42 -8.45
CA ARG A 391 -29.02 2.14 -7.97
C ARG A 391 -29.02 2.07 -6.45
N PRO A 392 -29.99 1.38 -5.85
CA PRO A 392 -30.04 1.19 -4.40
C PRO A 392 -28.79 0.46 -3.87
N ILE A 393 -28.31 0.87 -2.69
CA ILE A 393 -27.37 0.11 -1.91
C ILE A 393 -28.17 -0.82 -1.00
N GLU A 394 -28.08 -2.12 -1.25
CA GLU A 394 -28.86 -3.13 -0.56
C GLU A 394 -28.73 -3.02 0.97
N GLY A 395 -29.88 -3.09 1.66
CA GLY A 395 -29.91 -2.99 3.13
C GLY A 395 -29.74 -1.58 3.69
N THR A 396 -29.74 -0.53 2.84
CA THR A 396 -29.63 0.88 3.25
C THR A 396 -30.67 1.75 2.53
N PRO A 397 -30.96 2.96 3.03
CA PRO A 397 -31.81 3.92 2.31
C PRO A 397 -31.05 4.67 1.20
N MET A 398 -29.78 4.38 0.98
CA MET A 398 -28.89 5.09 0.06
C MET A 398 -28.91 4.49 -1.34
N GLN A 399 -28.47 5.31 -2.30
CA GLN A 399 -28.22 4.90 -3.67
C GLN A 399 -26.81 5.32 -4.09
N TYR A 400 -26.22 4.66 -5.09
CA TYR A 400 -24.94 5.03 -5.68
C TYR A 400 -25.04 5.19 -7.19
N ALA A 401 -24.23 6.08 -7.75
CA ALA A 401 -24.16 6.27 -9.20
C ALA A 401 -23.41 5.09 -9.83
N VAL A 402 -24.02 4.44 -10.83
CA VAL A 402 -23.41 3.29 -11.51
C VAL A 402 -22.56 3.69 -12.69
N ASN A 403 -22.78 4.88 -13.26
CA ASN A 403 -22.17 5.38 -14.49
C ASN A 403 -21.33 6.66 -14.28
N ALA A 404 -20.80 6.85 -13.07
CA ALA A 404 -19.95 7.99 -12.74
C ALA A 404 -18.47 7.60 -12.63
N ASP A 405 -17.56 8.51 -13.03
CA ASP A 405 -16.10 8.35 -12.87
C ASP A 405 -15.61 8.54 -11.42
N THR A 406 -16.54 8.74 -10.50
CA THR A 406 -16.31 9.03 -9.09
C THR A 406 -17.36 8.29 -8.27
N ASP A 407 -16.98 7.84 -7.06
CA ASP A 407 -17.95 7.26 -6.13
C ASP A 407 -18.93 8.35 -5.68
N VAL A 408 -20.16 8.36 -6.22
CA VAL A 408 -21.23 9.29 -5.83
C VAL A 408 -22.34 8.52 -5.15
N ILE A 409 -22.75 9.00 -3.99
CA ILE A 409 -23.79 8.40 -3.15
C ILE A 409 -24.88 9.42 -2.93
N LEU A 410 -26.14 9.03 -3.13
CA LEU A 410 -27.31 9.78 -2.73
C LEU A 410 -27.70 9.33 -1.32
N ALA A 411 -27.56 10.22 -0.35
CA ALA A 411 -27.93 10.04 1.05
C ALA A 411 -28.48 11.34 1.62
N GLU A 412 -29.42 11.30 2.58
CA GLU A 412 -30.02 12.48 3.21
C GLU A 412 -30.54 13.51 2.16
N SER A 413 -31.04 13.04 1.02
CA SER A 413 -31.53 13.87 -0.10
C SER A 413 -30.46 14.79 -0.74
N ARG A 414 -29.17 14.50 -0.52
CA ARG A 414 -28.03 15.18 -1.13
C ARG A 414 -27.07 14.19 -1.77
N TYR A 415 -26.18 14.69 -2.62
CA TYR A 415 -25.18 13.91 -3.32
C TYR A 415 -23.83 14.06 -2.60
N TRP A 416 -23.21 12.93 -2.31
CA TRP A 416 -21.92 12.81 -1.61
C TRP A 416 -20.92 12.13 -2.52
N ALA A 417 -19.86 12.84 -2.88
CA ALA A 417 -18.83 12.28 -3.75
C ALA A 417 -17.53 12.05 -2.97
N CYS A 418 -16.93 10.90 -3.16
CA CYS A 418 -15.61 10.58 -2.59
C CYS A 418 -14.59 10.39 -3.71
N ARG A 419 -13.64 11.30 -3.82
CA ARG A 419 -12.56 11.21 -4.81
C ARG A 419 -11.20 11.43 -4.16
N ASN A 420 -10.27 10.49 -4.41
CA ASN A 420 -8.94 10.52 -3.81
C ASN A 420 -8.98 10.83 -2.31
N ALA A 421 -9.87 10.12 -1.60
CA ALA A 421 -10.08 10.20 -0.15
C ALA A 421 -10.45 11.62 0.38
N ILE A 422 -11.09 12.43 -0.45
CA ILE A 422 -11.73 13.70 -0.05
C ILE A 422 -13.22 13.59 -0.31
N TRP A 423 -14.03 14.02 0.65
CA TRP A 423 -15.46 14.08 0.55
C TRP A 423 -15.95 15.43 0.06
N PHE A 424 -16.88 15.39 -0.87
CA PHE A 424 -17.59 16.53 -1.41
C PHE A 424 -19.08 16.33 -1.27
N VAL A 425 -19.83 17.42 -1.20
CA VAL A 425 -21.29 17.42 -1.15
C VAL A 425 -21.86 18.37 -2.20
N SER A 426 -23.03 18.01 -2.75
CA SER A 426 -23.77 18.83 -3.69
C SER A 426 -25.27 18.59 -3.56
N ASP A 427 -26.08 19.55 -4.00
CA ASP A 427 -27.54 19.40 -4.12
C ASP A 427 -27.97 18.80 -5.47
N ALA A 428 -27.02 18.68 -6.43
CA ALA A 428 -27.24 18.06 -7.72
C ALA A 428 -26.13 17.04 -8.07
N PRO A 429 -26.42 15.98 -8.83
CA PRO A 429 -25.45 14.92 -9.13
C PRO A 429 -24.26 15.42 -9.96
N GLN A 430 -24.44 16.46 -10.76
CA GLN A 430 -23.36 17.06 -11.56
C GLN A 430 -22.57 18.14 -10.80
N GLY A 431 -23.01 18.54 -9.61
CA GLY A 431 -22.43 19.64 -8.85
C GLY A 431 -23.27 20.93 -8.90
N PRO A 432 -22.75 22.06 -8.47
CA PRO A 432 -21.36 22.26 -8.01
C PRO A 432 -21.02 21.48 -6.73
N TRP A 433 -19.76 21.04 -6.63
CA TRP A 433 -19.27 20.23 -5.52
C TRP A 433 -18.45 21.07 -4.55
N GLU A 434 -18.71 20.91 -3.25
CA GLU A 434 -18.00 21.60 -2.17
C GLU A 434 -17.35 20.59 -1.23
N VAL A 435 -16.14 20.88 -0.76
CA VAL A 435 -15.48 20.05 0.27
C VAL A 435 -16.30 20.10 1.55
N THR A 436 -16.62 18.95 2.10
CA THR A 436 -17.43 18.83 3.33
C THR A 436 -16.64 18.27 4.50
N ASP A 437 -16.95 18.73 5.70
CA ASP A 437 -16.47 18.15 6.97
C ASP A 437 -17.51 17.26 7.66
N TYR A 438 -18.68 17.14 7.06
CA TYR A 438 -19.74 16.25 7.51
C TYR A 438 -19.88 15.08 6.54
N ILE A 439 -20.03 13.89 7.09
CA ILE A 439 -20.30 12.66 6.35
C ILE A 439 -21.49 11.98 7.01
N PRO A 440 -22.57 11.65 6.26
CA PRO A 440 -23.71 10.91 6.81
C PRO A 440 -23.25 9.61 7.49
N ALA A 441 -23.75 9.35 8.70
CA ALA A 441 -23.39 8.17 9.45
C ALA A 441 -23.75 6.86 8.73
N GLU A 442 -24.79 6.90 7.90
CA GLU A 442 -25.24 5.78 7.09
C GLU A 442 -24.18 5.32 6.06
N ILE A 443 -23.31 6.20 5.58
CA ILE A 443 -22.20 5.83 4.65
C ILE A 443 -21.32 4.76 5.28
N TYR A 444 -21.11 4.80 6.59
CA TYR A 444 -20.33 3.79 7.31
C TYR A 444 -21.07 2.45 7.50
N THR A 445 -22.34 2.36 7.10
CA THR A 445 -23.13 1.11 7.09
C THR A 445 -23.13 0.40 5.73
N ILE A 446 -22.55 1.00 4.70
CA ILE A 446 -22.47 0.38 3.36
C ILE A 446 -21.92 -1.04 3.47
N PRO A 447 -22.62 -2.07 2.96
CA PRO A 447 -22.16 -3.46 3.08
C PRO A 447 -21.07 -3.79 2.05
N PRO A 448 -20.25 -4.83 2.28
CA PRO A 448 -19.21 -5.25 1.34
C PRO A 448 -19.75 -5.82 0.03
N THR A 449 -21.06 -6.05 -0.08
CA THR A 449 -21.78 -6.39 -1.33
C THR A 449 -21.91 -5.20 -2.29
N SER A 450 -21.65 -3.97 -1.80
CA SER A 450 -21.74 -2.75 -2.63
C SER A 450 -20.38 -2.40 -3.27
N PRO A 451 -20.36 -2.00 -4.56
CA PRO A 451 -19.12 -1.59 -5.24
C PRO A 451 -18.48 -0.34 -4.61
N VAL A 452 -19.28 0.53 -3.97
CA VAL A 452 -18.79 1.72 -3.27
C VAL A 452 -18.41 1.46 -1.79
N TYR A 453 -18.32 0.20 -1.36
CA TYR A 453 -17.98 -0.18 0.01
C TYR A 453 -16.72 0.52 0.56
N ARG A 454 -15.73 0.73 -0.31
CA ARG A 454 -14.43 1.30 0.07
C ARG A 454 -14.51 2.71 0.68
N VAL A 455 -15.50 3.53 0.31
CA VAL A 455 -15.57 4.93 0.75
C VAL A 455 -15.80 5.06 2.26
N ARG A 456 -16.33 4.02 2.91
CA ARG A 456 -16.50 3.98 4.38
C ARG A 456 -15.17 4.01 5.15
N TYR A 457 -14.05 3.84 4.46
CA TYR A 457 -12.71 3.92 5.06
C TYR A 457 -12.05 5.29 4.92
N VAL A 458 -12.84 6.30 4.52
CA VAL A 458 -12.44 7.71 4.46
C VAL A 458 -13.14 8.47 5.59
N TYR A 459 -12.35 9.16 6.41
CA TYR A 459 -12.82 9.80 7.64
C TYR A 459 -12.48 11.28 7.66
N VAL A 460 -13.31 12.07 8.38
CA VAL A 460 -13.00 13.42 8.82
C VAL A 460 -12.58 13.36 10.29
N TYR A 461 -11.39 13.84 10.59
CA TYR A 461 -10.83 13.84 11.95
C TYR A 461 -10.96 15.19 12.64
N GLY A 462 -11.31 16.22 11.90
CA GLY A 462 -11.54 17.56 12.43
C GLY A 462 -11.57 18.59 11.31
N CYS A 463 -11.86 19.83 11.69
CA CYS A 463 -11.89 20.94 10.74
C CYS A 463 -11.58 22.28 11.43
N THR A 464 -11.21 23.25 10.60
CA THR A 464 -11.16 24.67 10.91
C THR A 464 -12.04 25.41 9.89
N PRO A 465 -12.22 26.74 10.00
CA PRO A 465 -12.93 27.49 8.97
C PRO A 465 -12.32 27.33 7.58
N ASP A 466 -10.99 27.20 7.47
CA ASP A 466 -10.28 27.16 6.19
C ASP A 466 -9.92 25.73 5.73
N PHE A 467 -9.86 24.75 6.64
CA PHE A 467 -9.33 23.43 6.38
C PHE A 467 -10.22 22.30 6.93
N VAL A 468 -10.16 21.14 6.27
CA VAL A 468 -10.70 19.88 6.75
C VAL A 468 -9.57 18.86 6.86
N TYR A 469 -9.49 18.13 7.97
CA TYR A 469 -8.51 17.08 8.20
C TYR A 469 -9.11 15.73 7.82
N PHE A 470 -8.72 15.26 6.65
CA PHE A 470 -9.13 13.95 6.14
C PHE A 470 -8.11 12.87 6.46
N GLY A 471 -8.56 11.63 6.46
CA GLY A 471 -7.70 10.47 6.42
C GLY A 471 -8.41 9.25 5.93
N TYR A 472 -7.65 8.29 5.41
CA TYR A 472 -8.18 6.99 5.01
C TYR A 472 -7.28 5.86 5.51
N THR A 473 -7.90 4.73 5.83
CA THR A 473 -7.17 3.48 6.06
C THR A 473 -7.07 2.67 4.76
N PRO A 474 -6.16 1.69 4.66
CA PRO A 474 -6.00 0.85 3.47
C PRO A 474 -7.27 0.16 2.96
N GLY A 475 -8.34 0.08 3.76
CA GLY A 475 -9.65 -0.36 3.29
C GLY A 475 -10.19 0.47 2.12
N TYR A 476 -9.86 1.76 2.03
CA TYR A 476 -10.15 2.61 0.87
C TYR A 476 -9.45 2.12 -0.41
N LEU A 477 -8.29 1.48 -0.26
CA LEU A 477 -7.52 0.86 -1.33
C LEU A 477 -7.81 -0.65 -1.47
N GLY A 478 -8.84 -1.16 -0.80
CA GLY A 478 -9.28 -2.54 -0.88
C GLY A 478 -8.54 -3.54 -0.01
N ALA A 479 -7.72 -3.09 0.94
CA ALA A 479 -7.04 -3.96 1.90
C ALA A 479 -7.81 -3.98 3.23
N PHE A 480 -8.36 -5.13 3.60
CA PHE A 480 -9.25 -5.30 4.75
C PHE A 480 -8.62 -6.22 5.79
N VAL A 481 -8.95 -5.99 7.07
CA VAL A 481 -8.59 -6.93 8.14
C VAL A 481 -9.71 -7.95 8.31
N SER A 482 -9.37 -9.24 8.22
CA SER A 482 -10.29 -10.36 8.46
C SER A 482 -9.55 -11.50 9.17
N ASP A 483 -10.16 -12.06 10.21
CA ASP A 483 -9.62 -13.22 10.95
C ASP A 483 -8.15 -13.07 11.40
N GLY A 484 -7.75 -11.85 11.76
CA GLY A 484 -6.40 -11.56 12.25
C GLY A 484 -5.31 -11.48 11.18
N VAL A 485 -5.68 -11.39 9.91
CA VAL A 485 -4.80 -11.15 8.77
C VAL A 485 -5.33 -10.03 7.88
N VAL A 486 -4.49 -9.54 6.98
CA VAL A 486 -4.90 -8.58 5.96
C VAL A 486 -5.19 -9.30 4.66
N VAL A 487 -6.38 -9.06 4.11
CA VAL A 487 -6.82 -9.60 2.81
C VAL A 487 -7.11 -8.48 1.83
N PHE A 488 -6.92 -8.74 0.54
CA PHE A 488 -7.23 -7.78 -0.51
C PHE A 488 -8.53 -8.16 -1.23
N GLY A 489 -9.38 -7.17 -1.50
CA GLY A 489 -10.69 -7.34 -2.12
C GLY A 489 -11.75 -7.95 -1.20
N THR A 490 -13.01 -7.59 -1.43
CA THR A 490 -14.16 -8.11 -0.66
C THR A 490 -14.54 -9.54 -1.03
N GLY A 491 -14.10 -10.02 -2.20
CA GLY A 491 -14.50 -11.31 -2.77
C GLY A 491 -15.87 -11.30 -3.45
N TRP A 492 -16.65 -10.22 -3.32
CA TRP A 492 -17.93 -10.07 -3.99
C TRP A 492 -17.74 -9.63 -5.45
N TRP A 493 -18.58 -10.13 -6.33
CA TRP A 493 -18.69 -9.65 -7.70
C TRP A 493 -19.78 -8.59 -7.80
N TYR A 494 -19.48 -7.50 -8.50
CA TYR A 494 -20.41 -6.40 -8.67
C TYR A 494 -20.86 -6.31 -10.13
N PRO A 495 -22.18 -6.08 -10.39
CA PRO A 495 -22.65 -5.91 -11.74
C PRO A 495 -22.04 -4.65 -12.37
N GLY A 496 -21.49 -4.78 -13.57
CA GLY A 496 -20.90 -3.68 -14.32
C GLY A 496 -21.93 -2.72 -14.92
N TRP A 497 -21.43 -1.58 -15.38
CA TRP A 497 -22.09 -0.67 -16.29
C TRP A 497 -21.38 -0.72 -17.65
N TYR A 498 -22.13 -0.82 -18.75
CA TYR A 498 -21.56 -0.95 -20.09
C TYR A 498 -22.19 0.09 -21.00
N GLY A 499 -21.81 1.35 -20.82
CA GLY A 499 -22.19 2.51 -21.63
C GLY A 499 -21.22 2.78 -22.78
N ASP A 500 -20.99 4.06 -23.12
CA ASP A 500 -20.12 4.40 -24.25
C ASP A 500 -18.64 4.19 -23.96
N TRP A 501 -18.22 4.38 -22.72
CA TRP A 501 -16.83 4.31 -22.29
C TRP A 501 -16.60 3.58 -20.98
N TRP A 502 -17.65 3.16 -20.25
CA TRP A 502 -17.51 2.35 -19.07
C TRP A 502 -17.32 0.88 -19.41
N TYR A 503 -16.32 0.30 -18.78
CA TYR A 503 -16.08 -1.13 -18.86
C TYR A 503 -16.88 -1.91 -17.80
N GLY A 504 -16.93 -1.40 -16.58
CA GLY A 504 -17.62 -2.03 -15.45
C GLY A 504 -16.83 -1.95 -14.16
N TRP A 505 -17.38 -2.47 -13.09
CA TRP A 505 -16.73 -2.54 -11.80
C TRP A 505 -15.72 -3.70 -11.78
N PRO A 506 -14.53 -3.48 -11.20
CA PRO A 506 -13.54 -4.55 -11.10
C PRO A 506 -14.05 -5.68 -10.22
N TRP A 507 -13.64 -6.88 -10.53
CA TRP A 507 -13.82 -7.99 -9.61
C TRP A 507 -13.02 -7.76 -8.34
N THR A 508 -13.62 -8.05 -7.21
CA THR A 508 -13.12 -7.65 -5.91
C THR A 508 -12.18 -8.66 -5.26
N TRP A 509 -11.72 -9.63 -6.03
CA TRP A 509 -10.68 -10.55 -5.63
C TRP A 509 -9.33 -9.93 -5.85
N GLY A 510 -8.71 -9.14 -5.33
CA GLY A 510 -7.39 -8.56 -5.52
C GLY A 510 -6.32 -9.49 -6.13
N PHE A 511 -6.65 -10.17 -7.22
CA PHE A 511 -5.79 -11.14 -7.88
C PHE A 511 -4.49 -10.50 -8.37
N GLY A 512 -3.41 -11.27 -8.32
CA GLY A 512 -2.09 -10.75 -8.65
C GLY A 512 -1.48 -9.89 -7.54
N PHE A 513 -2.10 -9.80 -6.36
CA PHE A 513 -1.54 -9.09 -5.21
C PHE A 513 -1.12 -10.05 -4.11
N ARG A 514 -0.02 -9.73 -3.44
CA ARG A 514 0.41 -10.34 -2.20
C ARG A 514 0.81 -9.31 -1.17
N PHE A 515 0.71 -9.67 0.08
CA PHE A 515 1.20 -8.83 1.17
C PHE A 515 2.70 -9.04 1.31
N SER A 516 3.49 -7.98 1.26
CA SER A 516 4.95 -8.06 1.30
C SER A 516 5.51 -6.98 2.22
N TYR A 517 6.54 -7.35 2.99
CA TYR A 517 7.32 -6.40 3.77
C TYR A 517 8.29 -5.63 2.86
N TRP A 518 8.29 -4.29 2.95
CA TRP A 518 9.24 -3.47 2.24
C TRP A 518 9.41 -2.09 2.90
N GLY A 519 10.64 -1.62 3.04
CA GLY A 519 10.93 -0.27 3.52
C GLY A 519 10.36 0.06 4.89
N GLY A 520 10.32 -0.90 5.83
CA GLY A 520 9.80 -0.68 7.18
C GLY A 520 8.30 -0.95 7.35
N GLY A 521 7.60 -1.50 6.37
CA GLY A 521 6.18 -1.81 6.51
C GLY A 521 5.65 -2.87 5.57
N TRP A 522 4.45 -3.34 5.86
CA TRP A 522 3.72 -4.32 5.07
C TRP A 522 2.81 -3.63 4.07
N PHE A 523 2.89 -4.04 2.81
CA PHE A 523 2.12 -3.45 1.72
C PHE A 523 1.63 -4.51 0.75
N TRP A 524 0.53 -4.22 0.09
CA TRP A 524 0.09 -4.98 -1.06
C TRP A 524 1.00 -4.69 -2.25
N ARG A 525 1.44 -5.76 -2.85
CA ARG A 525 2.37 -5.72 -3.96
C ARG A 525 1.84 -6.57 -5.11
N PRO A 526 1.82 -6.09 -6.35
CA PRO A 526 1.50 -6.92 -7.50
C PRO A 526 2.47 -8.10 -7.59
N ILE A 527 1.94 -9.29 -7.84
CA ILE A 527 2.72 -10.46 -8.19
C ILE A 527 2.78 -10.50 -9.72
N ALA A 528 3.92 -10.14 -10.30
CA ALA A 528 4.16 -10.34 -11.72
C ALA A 528 5.29 -11.33 -11.89
N PRO A 529 5.14 -12.43 -12.64
CA PRO A 529 6.25 -13.27 -13.03
C PRO A 529 7.24 -12.47 -13.86
N TYR A 530 8.53 -12.74 -13.73
CA TYR A 530 9.57 -12.06 -14.53
C TYR A 530 9.33 -12.18 -16.03
N TRP A 531 8.90 -13.33 -16.52
CA TRP A 531 8.53 -13.55 -17.93
C TRP A 531 7.09 -13.09 -18.23
N TRP A 532 6.22 -13.06 -17.22
CA TRP A 532 4.86 -12.57 -17.28
C TRP A 532 4.80 -11.04 -17.17
N TYR A 533 5.76 -10.41 -16.52
CA TYR A 533 5.92 -8.95 -16.46
C TYR A 533 6.02 -8.33 -17.85
N HIS A 534 6.57 -9.08 -18.78
CA HIS A 534 6.55 -8.73 -20.20
C HIS A 534 5.25 -9.14 -20.92
N HIS A 535 4.39 -9.99 -20.32
CA HIS A 535 3.27 -10.64 -21.01
C HIS A 535 1.89 -10.31 -20.47
N THR A 536 1.73 -9.68 -19.30
CA THR A 536 0.42 -9.43 -18.70
C THR A 536 0.35 -8.14 -17.91
N HIS A 537 1.06 -7.11 -18.35
CA HIS A 537 0.76 -5.76 -17.88
C HIS A 537 -0.76 -5.48 -17.97
N ALA A 538 -1.45 -6.12 -18.88
CA ALA A 538 -2.86 -6.03 -19.08
C ALA A 538 -3.70 -6.49 -17.88
N THR A 539 -3.51 -7.71 -17.40
CA THR A 539 -4.42 -8.24 -16.37
C THR A 539 -4.12 -7.69 -14.99
N ALA A 540 -2.85 -7.62 -14.60
CA ALA A 540 -2.46 -6.97 -13.34
C ALA A 540 -2.71 -5.46 -13.39
N ARG A 541 -2.51 -4.82 -14.54
CA ARG A 541 -2.81 -3.41 -14.78
C ARG A 541 -4.29 -3.15 -14.82
N PHE A 542 -5.10 -4.02 -15.42
CA PHE A 542 -6.54 -3.95 -15.44
C PHE A 542 -7.13 -3.96 -14.02
N TYR A 543 -6.75 -4.91 -13.17
CA TYR A 543 -7.21 -4.93 -11.78
C TYR A 543 -6.71 -3.73 -10.99
N TYR A 544 -5.50 -3.26 -11.29
CA TYR A 544 -4.92 -2.12 -10.64
C TYR A 544 -5.56 -0.80 -11.12
N ASP A 545 -5.75 -0.62 -12.42
CA ASP A 545 -6.29 0.60 -13.03
C ASP A 545 -7.80 0.70 -12.81
N HIS A 546 -8.56 -0.40 -12.86
CA HIS A 546 -10.01 -0.41 -12.56
C HIS A 546 -10.31 -0.20 -11.09
N TRP A 547 -9.52 -0.79 -10.24
CA TRP A 547 -9.62 -0.55 -8.80
C TRP A 547 -9.22 0.89 -8.41
N ASN A 548 -8.33 1.48 -9.19
CA ASN A 548 -7.89 2.86 -9.06
C ASN A 548 -8.30 3.68 -10.30
N THR A 549 -9.56 3.71 -10.66
CA THR A 549 -10.13 4.37 -11.85
C THR A 549 -9.65 5.79 -12.16
N HIS A 550 -8.61 6.25 -11.50
CA HIS A 550 -8.10 7.62 -11.53
C HIS A 550 -6.60 7.71 -11.80
N TRP A 551 -5.93 6.59 -12.18
CA TRP A 551 -4.51 6.58 -12.44
C TRP A 551 -4.19 6.78 -13.91
N ARG A 552 -3.29 7.72 -14.20
CA ARG A 552 -2.85 8.03 -15.58
C ARG A 552 -1.78 7.06 -16.08
N PRO A 553 -1.68 6.78 -17.39
CA PRO A 553 -0.71 5.85 -17.98
C PRO A 553 0.77 6.24 -17.87
N GLY A 554 1.15 7.30 -17.16
CA GLY A 554 2.53 7.73 -16.93
C GLY A 554 3.16 7.21 -15.64
N ASP A 555 2.38 6.69 -14.72
CA ASP A 555 2.79 6.48 -13.33
C ASP A 555 3.38 5.09 -13.08
N ARG A 556 4.33 4.64 -13.92
CA ARG A 556 5.01 3.32 -13.80
C ARG A 556 5.77 3.11 -12.47
N GLU A 557 6.12 4.18 -11.77
CA GLU A 557 6.78 4.11 -10.46
C GLU A 557 5.83 3.80 -9.29
N TRP A 558 4.52 3.82 -9.54
CA TRP A 558 3.46 3.73 -8.53
C TRP A 558 3.11 2.31 -8.06
N ILE A 559 3.68 1.29 -8.66
CA ILE A 559 3.55 -0.11 -8.22
C ILE A 559 4.27 -0.34 -6.87
N HIS A 560 4.99 0.65 -6.39
CA HIS A 560 5.73 0.61 -5.15
C HIS A 560 5.02 1.38 -4.01
N ASN A 561 4.21 0.69 -3.27
CA ASN A 561 4.24 0.57 -1.82
C ASN A 561 3.51 1.51 -0.89
N ASN A 562 3.14 2.64 -1.07
CA ASN A 562 2.43 3.53 -0.16
C ASN A 562 1.77 4.63 -0.96
N VAL A 563 0.73 4.24 -1.64
CA VAL A 563 -0.02 5.23 -2.40
C VAL A 563 -0.61 6.24 -1.44
N ASN A 564 0.00 7.42 -1.42
CA ASN A 564 -0.63 8.57 -0.82
C ASN A 564 -1.53 9.22 -1.88
N VAL A 565 -2.83 8.84 -1.89
CA VAL A 565 -3.78 9.36 -2.91
C VAL A 565 -3.95 10.87 -2.84
N TYR A 566 -3.58 11.50 -1.74
CA TYR A 566 -3.62 12.95 -1.60
C TYR A 566 -2.60 13.68 -2.49
N ASN A 567 -1.51 13.03 -2.88
CA ASN A 567 -0.52 13.58 -3.80
C ASN A 567 -1.07 13.79 -5.23
N ARG A 568 -2.26 13.31 -5.53
CA ARG A 568 -2.98 13.56 -6.80
C ARG A 568 -3.63 14.94 -6.86
N TRP A 569 -3.81 15.57 -5.71
CA TRP A 569 -4.32 16.91 -5.63
C TRP A 569 -3.18 17.92 -5.73
N PRO A 570 -3.44 19.14 -6.26
CA PRO A 570 -2.44 20.22 -6.22
C PRO A 570 -1.96 20.48 -4.79
N GLN A 571 -0.67 20.66 -4.59
CA GLN A 571 -0.08 20.85 -3.24
C GLN A 571 -0.57 22.10 -2.50
N ASN A 572 -1.07 23.12 -3.24
CA ASN A 572 -1.69 24.29 -2.63
C ASN A 572 -3.08 23.98 -2.05
N SER A 573 -3.77 22.96 -2.55
CA SER A 573 -5.11 22.56 -2.12
C SER A 573 -5.12 21.44 -1.08
N VAL A 574 -4.12 20.57 -1.13
CA VAL A 574 -4.03 19.41 -0.22
C VAL A 574 -2.59 19.25 0.24
N ARG A 575 -2.39 19.26 1.54
CA ARG A 575 -1.10 19.00 2.16
C ARG A 575 -1.15 17.64 2.84
N SER A 576 -0.36 16.71 2.37
CA SER A 576 -0.17 15.41 3.03
C SER A 576 0.71 15.52 4.28
N ARG A 577 1.35 16.68 4.48
CA ARG A 577 2.21 17.01 5.62
C ARG A 577 1.94 18.43 6.07
N SER A 578 1.70 18.64 7.35
CA SER A 578 1.76 19.97 7.96
C SER A 578 3.20 20.24 8.35
N TYR A 579 3.94 20.94 7.50
CA TYR A 579 5.23 21.54 7.91
C TYR A 579 4.97 22.90 8.52
N PRO A 580 5.55 23.24 9.66
CA PRO A 580 5.65 24.64 10.08
C PRO A 580 6.42 25.41 9.00
N THR A 581 5.82 26.45 8.48
CA THR A 581 6.38 27.30 7.40
C THR A 581 7.61 28.11 7.79
N ASN A 582 8.00 28.08 9.06
CA ASN A 582 9.23 28.69 9.54
C ASN A 582 10.16 27.59 10.09
N PRO A 583 11.25 27.25 9.40
CA PRO A 583 12.30 26.47 10.01
C PRO A 583 12.97 27.36 11.08
N VAL A 584 12.64 27.13 12.33
CA VAL A 584 13.52 27.57 13.41
C VAL A 584 14.80 26.80 13.20
N SER A 585 15.85 27.47 12.73
CA SER A 585 17.18 26.88 12.60
C SER A 585 17.53 26.24 13.95
N PRO A 586 17.80 24.93 13.99
CA PRO A 586 18.27 24.34 15.24
C PRO A 586 19.60 25.02 15.57
N VAL A 587 19.62 25.77 16.65
CA VAL A 587 20.88 26.22 17.25
C VAL A 587 21.66 24.94 17.52
N ARG A 588 22.74 24.70 16.78
CA ARG A 588 23.65 23.60 17.07
C ARG A 588 24.29 23.89 18.43
N PRO A 589 23.94 23.14 19.48
CA PRO A 589 24.68 23.22 20.71
C PRO A 589 26.10 22.67 20.46
N PRO A 590 27.11 23.16 21.19
CA PRO A 590 28.45 22.62 21.12
C PRO A 590 28.41 21.12 21.42
N VAL A 591 29.30 20.36 20.77
CA VAL A 591 29.43 18.90 20.85
C VAL A 591 29.68 18.49 22.30
N GLN A 592 28.64 18.41 23.09
CA GLN A 592 28.65 17.68 24.36
C GLN A 592 28.31 16.23 24.07
N ALA A 593 28.91 15.32 24.84
CA ALA A 593 28.73 13.88 24.72
C ALA A 593 27.28 13.52 24.44
N GLN A 594 27.04 12.77 23.36
CA GLN A 594 25.68 12.43 22.93
C GLN A 594 24.87 11.86 24.09
N PRO A 595 23.69 12.43 24.40
CA PRO A 595 22.90 11.92 25.52
C PRO A 595 22.55 10.47 25.26
N ARG A 596 22.71 9.64 26.27
CA ARG A 596 22.47 8.19 26.18
C ARG A 596 21.03 7.92 25.77
N ARG A 597 20.81 7.04 24.79
CA ARG A 597 19.48 6.71 24.24
C ARG A 597 18.67 5.71 25.08
N ASP A 598 19.06 5.46 26.31
CA ASP A 598 18.72 4.30 27.14
C ASP A 598 17.79 4.60 28.34
N LEU A 599 17.07 5.73 28.31
CA LEU A 599 16.05 6.06 29.32
C LEU A 599 14.62 5.73 28.86
N TYR A 600 13.84 5.21 29.81
CA TYR A 600 12.48 4.73 29.59
C TYR A 600 11.56 5.22 30.71
N ALA A 601 10.34 5.61 30.32
CA ALA A 601 9.26 5.97 31.22
C ALA A 601 8.43 4.73 31.55
N GLY A 602 8.43 4.28 32.81
CA GLY A 602 7.59 3.17 33.24
C GLY A 602 6.11 3.57 33.34
N ARG A 603 5.21 2.61 33.11
CA ARG A 603 3.77 2.79 33.35
C ARG A 603 3.41 2.96 34.84
N ASP A 604 4.32 2.52 35.69
CA ASP A 604 4.27 2.67 37.16
C ASP A 604 4.70 4.06 37.63
N GLY A 605 4.99 4.99 36.71
CA GLY A 605 5.45 6.34 37.03
C GLY A 605 6.92 6.43 37.43
N GLN A 606 7.70 5.36 37.27
CA GLN A 606 9.12 5.31 37.59
C GLN A 606 9.98 5.45 36.33
N ILE A 607 11.23 5.86 36.50
CA ILE A 607 12.17 6.05 35.42
C ILE A 607 13.17 4.92 35.44
N TYR A 608 13.42 4.36 34.26
CA TYR A 608 14.30 3.24 34.07
C TYR A 608 15.42 3.58 33.10
N GLN A 609 16.58 3.02 33.36
CA GLN A 609 17.75 3.11 32.48
C GLN A 609 18.25 1.70 32.16
N HIS A 610 18.49 1.42 30.90
CA HIS A 610 19.20 0.22 30.48
C HIS A 610 20.71 0.54 30.36
N ARG A 611 21.54 -0.22 31.08
CA ARG A 611 23.01 -0.14 31.04
C ARG A 611 23.58 -1.44 30.49
N THR A 612 24.87 -1.48 30.23
CA THR A 612 25.56 -2.66 29.71
C THR A 612 25.39 -3.91 30.57
N ASP A 613 25.21 -3.73 31.88
CA ASP A 613 25.09 -4.77 32.90
C ASP A 613 23.65 -5.00 33.41
N GLY A 614 22.63 -4.36 32.79
CA GLY A 614 21.21 -4.56 33.09
C GLY A 614 20.41 -3.30 33.33
N TRP A 615 19.22 -3.49 33.92
CA TRP A 615 18.25 -2.43 34.16
C TRP A 615 18.45 -1.79 35.54
N TYR A 616 18.24 -0.46 35.55
CA TYR A 616 18.31 0.37 36.76
C TYR A 616 17.04 1.21 36.85
N GLN A 617 16.53 1.36 38.07
CA GLN A 617 15.40 2.22 38.41
C GLN A 617 15.87 3.37 39.28
N GLN A 618 15.41 4.59 39.00
CA GLN A 618 15.71 5.71 39.90
C GLN A 618 14.68 5.75 41.04
N ASN A 619 15.16 5.79 42.27
CA ASN A 619 14.32 5.96 43.44
C ASN A 619 13.97 7.45 43.67
N ARG A 620 13.09 7.72 44.68
CA ARG A 620 12.65 9.08 45.01
C ARG A 620 13.79 9.98 45.50
N SER A 621 14.87 9.41 45.97
CA SER A 621 16.09 10.15 46.41
C SER A 621 17.05 10.43 45.24
N GLY A 622 16.70 10.08 44.00
CA GLY A 622 17.53 10.29 42.80
C GLY A 622 18.62 9.21 42.60
N VAL A 623 18.68 8.18 43.44
CA VAL A 623 19.67 7.09 43.35
C VAL A 623 19.19 6.01 42.39
N TRP A 624 20.11 5.51 41.56
CA TRP A 624 19.88 4.42 40.63
C TRP A 624 20.17 3.05 41.27
N ASN A 625 19.12 2.23 41.37
CA ASN A 625 19.21 0.88 41.92
C ASN A 625 19.03 -0.14 40.79
N LYS A 626 19.89 -1.19 40.80
CA LYS A 626 19.75 -2.29 39.85
C LYS A 626 18.47 -3.07 40.14
N VAL A 627 17.67 -3.37 39.08
CA VAL A 627 16.41 -4.07 39.22
C VAL A 627 16.31 -5.23 38.24
N THR A 628 15.50 -6.22 38.58
CA THR A 628 15.13 -7.27 37.63
C THR A 628 14.25 -6.64 36.55
N PRO A 629 14.53 -6.87 35.26
CA PRO A 629 13.77 -6.24 34.19
C PRO A 629 12.32 -6.67 34.22
N ASN A 630 11.43 -5.68 34.16
CA ASN A 630 10.04 -5.93 33.83
C ASN A 630 9.97 -6.37 32.36
N PRO A 631 9.27 -7.46 32.00
CA PRO A 631 9.14 -7.91 30.60
C PRO A 631 8.71 -6.82 29.62
N GLN A 632 7.88 -5.88 30.08
CA GLN A 632 7.43 -4.75 29.25
C GLN A 632 8.57 -3.78 28.91
N LEU A 633 9.52 -3.54 29.81
CA LEU A 633 10.67 -2.68 29.54
C LEU A 633 11.62 -3.32 28.52
N GLU A 634 11.83 -4.62 28.62
CA GLU A 634 12.63 -5.34 27.65
C GLU A 634 11.99 -5.36 26.26
N GLN A 635 10.67 -5.54 26.17
CA GLN A 635 9.91 -5.41 24.95
C GLN A 635 10.04 -4.00 24.34
N GLN A 636 9.94 -2.94 25.15
CA GLN A 636 10.13 -1.57 24.69
C GLN A 636 11.57 -1.29 24.19
N ARG A 637 12.56 -1.89 24.80
CA ARG A 637 13.94 -1.81 24.32
C ARG A 637 14.08 -2.47 22.95
N GLN A 638 13.52 -3.67 22.81
CA GLN A 638 13.51 -4.41 21.54
C GLN A 638 12.77 -3.64 20.44
N SER A 639 11.59 -3.08 20.75
CA SER A 639 10.82 -2.29 19.78
C SER A 639 11.59 -1.04 19.33
N ARG A 640 12.26 -0.36 20.26
CA ARG A 640 13.08 0.81 19.94
C ARG A 640 14.25 0.46 19.01
N SER A 641 14.90 -0.70 19.24
CA SER A 641 15.94 -1.22 18.35
C SER A 641 15.40 -1.58 16.97
N LEU A 642 14.32 -2.35 16.93
CA LEU A 642 13.66 -2.76 15.68
C LEU A 642 13.15 -1.57 14.86
N GLY A 643 12.50 -0.61 15.52
CA GLY A 643 12.01 0.61 14.85
C GLY A 643 13.15 1.46 14.30
N GLN A 644 14.30 1.51 14.99
CA GLN A 644 15.49 2.19 14.49
C GLN A 644 16.07 1.48 13.28
N GLU A 645 16.21 0.17 13.31
CA GLU A 645 16.73 -0.66 12.22
C GLU A 645 15.89 -0.47 10.94
N ARG A 646 14.55 -0.57 11.05
CA ARG A 646 13.61 -0.36 9.95
C ARG A 646 13.71 1.05 9.36
N HIS A 647 13.81 2.06 10.22
CA HIS A 647 14.00 3.44 9.80
C HIS A 647 15.29 3.63 9.01
N ASP A 648 16.40 3.07 9.51
CA ASP A 648 17.70 3.16 8.85
C ASP A 648 17.72 2.40 7.52
N GLU A 649 17.10 1.24 7.44
CA GLU A 649 16.89 0.51 6.19
C GLU A 649 16.11 1.34 5.16
N PHE A 650 15.03 1.97 5.57
CA PHE A 650 14.24 2.82 4.68
C PHE A 650 15.06 3.99 4.13
N LYS A 651 15.80 4.70 5.00
CA LYS A 651 16.66 5.82 4.60
C LYS A 651 17.81 5.42 3.69
N ASN A 652 18.45 4.30 3.96
CA ASN A 652 19.61 3.85 3.20
C ASN A 652 19.24 3.38 1.79
N ARG A 653 18.01 2.88 1.57
CA ARG A 653 17.54 2.45 0.24
C ARG A 653 17.38 3.60 -0.75
N GLY A 654 17.05 4.82 -0.28
CA GLY A 654 16.98 6.01 -1.13
C GLY A 654 18.35 6.52 -1.61
N GLN A 655 19.45 6.02 -1.05
CA GLN A 655 20.83 6.45 -1.35
C GLN A 655 21.62 5.47 -2.22
N VAL A 656 21.07 4.29 -2.56
CA VAL A 656 21.76 3.30 -3.41
C VAL A 656 21.33 3.49 -4.86
N PRO A 657 22.19 4.04 -5.75
CA PRO A 657 21.88 4.10 -7.17
C PRO A 657 21.89 2.68 -7.75
N GLY A 658 20.75 2.23 -8.26
CA GLY A 658 20.70 1.12 -9.20
C GLY A 658 20.89 -0.27 -8.61
N ILE A 659 20.17 -0.66 -7.54
CA ILE A 659 19.98 -2.08 -7.27
C ILE A 659 18.91 -2.57 -8.24
N PRO A 660 19.24 -3.48 -9.19
CA PRO A 660 18.24 -4.11 -10.01
C PRO A 660 17.24 -4.84 -9.11
N HIS A 661 15.98 -4.62 -9.37
CA HIS A 661 14.88 -5.33 -8.72
C HIS A 661 15.13 -6.84 -8.85
N THR A 662 15.01 -7.54 -7.72
CA THR A 662 15.12 -8.99 -7.59
C THR A 662 16.47 -9.58 -7.96
N VAL A 663 17.27 -9.87 -6.95
CA VAL A 663 18.18 -11.01 -7.05
C VAL A 663 17.27 -12.25 -7.10
N ALA A 664 16.87 -12.62 -8.32
CA ALA A 664 16.50 -14.00 -8.57
C ALA A 664 17.68 -14.87 -8.12
N PRO A 665 17.48 -15.95 -7.38
CA PRO A 665 18.57 -16.87 -7.11
C PRO A 665 19.22 -17.20 -8.45
N ARG A 666 20.52 -16.97 -8.57
CA ARG A 666 21.29 -17.45 -9.72
C ARG A 666 21.09 -18.94 -9.78
N LEU A 667 20.35 -19.40 -10.79
CA LEU A 667 20.32 -20.81 -11.12
C LEU A 667 21.77 -21.25 -11.29
N PRO A 668 22.20 -22.39 -10.72
CA PRO A 668 23.52 -22.90 -10.95
C PRO A 668 23.72 -23.03 -12.46
N SER A 669 24.84 -22.51 -12.95
CA SER A 669 25.24 -22.58 -14.35
C SER A 669 25.13 -24.03 -14.80
N ARG A 670 24.36 -24.26 -15.86
CA ARG A 670 24.20 -25.55 -16.53
C ARG A 670 25.59 -26.15 -16.73
N PRO A 671 25.84 -27.43 -16.39
CA PRO A 671 27.10 -28.06 -16.71
C PRO A 671 27.32 -28.00 -18.22
N VAL A 672 28.45 -27.48 -18.65
CA VAL A 672 28.87 -27.49 -20.04
C VAL A 672 28.97 -28.97 -20.45
N ALA A 673 28.15 -29.41 -21.40
CA ALA A 673 28.28 -30.71 -21.99
C ALA A 673 29.68 -30.87 -22.57
N PRO A 674 30.35 -32.01 -22.40
CA PRO A 674 31.67 -32.23 -22.98
C PRO A 674 31.61 -32.12 -24.49
N ALA A 675 32.55 -31.38 -25.05
CA ALA A 675 32.69 -31.21 -26.49
C ALA A 675 32.83 -32.58 -27.17
N HIS A 676 32.00 -32.82 -28.17
CA HIS A 676 32.18 -33.98 -29.05
C HIS A 676 33.52 -33.90 -29.78
N PRO A 677 34.27 -35.02 -29.89
CA PRO A 677 35.51 -35.03 -30.70
C PRO A 677 35.20 -34.84 -32.20
N PRO A 678 36.11 -34.23 -32.97
CA PRO A 678 35.89 -33.95 -34.38
C PRO A 678 35.79 -35.25 -35.18
N VAL A 679 34.79 -35.31 -36.05
CA VAL A 679 34.63 -36.39 -37.04
C VAL A 679 35.74 -36.27 -38.09
N PRO A 680 36.49 -37.35 -38.42
CA PRO A 680 37.52 -37.28 -39.43
C PRO A 680 36.93 -37.08 -40.84
N ALA A 681 37.52 -36.18 -41.59
CA ALA A 681 37.18 -35.90 -42.97
C ALA A 681 37.43 -37.15 -43.86
N ARG A 682 36.40 -37.62 -44.58
CA ARG A 682 36.57 -38.57 -45.68
C ARG A 682 36.89 -37.79 -46.93
N HIS A 683 38.10 -38.08 -47.45
CA HIS A 683 38.45 -37.80 -48.82
C HIS A 683 37.58 -38.63 -49.79
N ARG A 684 36.84 -37.97 -50.63
CA ARG A 684 36.75 -38.17 -52.10
C ARG A 684 35.88 -37.09 -52.72
#